data_1664b683ec852f42b0c3511f67b3a694
#
_entry.id   1664b683ec852f42b0c3511f67b3a694
#
_cell.length_a   1.000
_cell.length_b   1.000
_cell.length_c   1.000
_cell.angle_alpha   90.00
_cell.angle_beta   90.00
_cell.angle_gamma   90.00
#
_symmetry.space_group_name_H-M   'P 1'
#
loop_
_entity.id
_entity.type
_entity.pdbx_description
1 polymer ?
#
loop_
_entity_poly.entity_id
_entity_poly.type
_entity_poly.pdbx_seq_one_letter_code
_entity_poly.pdbx_strand_id
1 'polypeptide(L)'
;MSGHPILPSDPITLPLLPLRDVVVFPHMVIPLFVGRPKSIKALEAAMEAGRQIMLVAQKAAGKDEPKSDDMFDIGCVSSILQLLKLPDGTVKVLVEGVQRANTSSIDDSGEFFMAEVVPIQPEGDVTPEVEALRRAVTQQFDQYVKLNKKIPPEILTSISGIDDAGRLADTIAAHLPLKLEAKQSVLDLFSVSQRLEKLLEQLEHEVDILQVEKRIRGRVKRQMEKSQREYYLNEQVKAIQKELGEGEEGADIEELAKKVESARMPKEARKKADAELKKLRLMSPMSAEATVVRNYIETLVNLPWSKKSKVKHDLTNAEHVLNEEHYGLDKVKERILEYLAVQQRVDKVKAPILCLVGPPGVGKTSLGQSIARATGRKFVRMALGGVRDEAEIRGHRRTYIGSMPGKVLQSLSKVGVRNPLFLLDEIDKLGMDFRGDPSSALLEVLDPEQNHTFGDHYIEVDFDLSDVMFVATSNSLNIPPALLDRMEVIRLAGYTEDEKVHIVQTYLLPKQIKNNGVKDGELEVAESAIRGIIRYYTREAGVRSLEREVSKICRKVVKGFALKQYTDKVVVTDANLNDFLGVRKFSYGEATKEDQVGQVVGLAWTEVGGDLLTIEAAIMPGKGNIIRTGQLGDVMKESVEAARSVVRSRAARLGIKDELFEKRDIHIHVPDGATPKDGPSAGAAMTTAFVSALTGIPVRADVAMTGEITLRGEVTAIGGLKEKLLAAHRGGIKTVLIPEENVKDLADIPENVKSQIEIVPVKWIDKVLEVALVRQPEPLPEDDAKVDAKPEAAGAAPASPSSNDLLKH
;
A
#
# COMPACT_ATOMS: atom_id res chain seq x y z
N MET A 1 -40.07 30.58 0.55
CA MET A 1 -39.40 31.69 -0.16
C MET A 1 -38.18 32.09 0.62
N SER A 2 -37.06 31.38 0.43
CA SER A 2 -35.75 31.76 0.97
C SER A 2 -35.04 32.59 -0.11
N GLY A 3 -35.11 33.92 0.04
CA GLY A 3 -34.38 34.82 -0.83
C GLY A 3 -32.89 34.61 -0.69
N HIS A 4 -32.24 34.10 -1.75
CA HIS A 4 -30.79 34.12 -1.80
C HIS A 4 -30.32 35.59 -1.78
N PRO A 5 -29.28 35.93 -0.99
CA PRO A 5 -28.72 37.27 -1.03
C PRO A 5 -28.19 37.55 -2.44
N ILE A 6 -28.70 38.59 -3.08
CA ILE A 6 -28.15 39.13 -4.34
C ILE A 6 -26.79 39.67 -4.00
N LEU A 7 -25.73 39.08 -4.59
CA LEU A 7 -24.36 39.54 -4.39
C LEU A 7 -24.16 40.89 -5.13
N PRO A 8 -23.38 41.80 -4.53
CA PRO A 8 -23.08 43.10 -5.17
C PRO A 8 -22.32 42.86 -6.50
N SER A 9 -22.46 43.79 -7.44
CA SER A 9 -21.71 43.76 -8.72
C SER A 9 -20.24 44.24 -8.57
N ASP A 10 -19.88 44.73 -7.42
CA ASP A 10 -18.50 45.15 -7.12
C ASP A 10 -17.60 43.97 -6.80
N PRO A 11 -16.27 44.06 -7.07
CA PRO A 11 -15.34 43.02 -6.74
C PRO A 11 -15.38 42.66 -5.25
N ILE A 12 -15.46 41.39 -4.94
CA ILE A 12 -15.42 40.85 -3.58
C ILE A 12 -14.28 39.88 -3.43
N THR A 13 -13.66 39.86 -2.26
CA THR A 13 -12.57 38.93 -1.97
C THR A 13 -13.11 37.74 -1.20
N LEU A 14 -12.96 36.54 -1.76
CA LEU A 14 -13.45 35.31 -1.15
C LEU A 14 -12.35 34.23 -1.08
N PRO A 15 -12.39 33.36 -0.07
CA PRO A 15 -11.61 32.14 -0.10
C PRO A 15 -11.96 31.32 -1.34
N LEU A 16 -10.93 30.72 -1.99
CA LEU A 16 -11.11 29.92 -3.21
C LEU A 16 -10.79 28.47 -2.96
N LEU A 17 -11.65 27.59 -3.45
CA LEU A 17 -11.49 26.13 -3.41
C LEU A 17 -11.35 25.56 -4.82
N PRO A 18 -10.18 25.03 -5.22
CA PRO A 18 -10.00 24.38 -6.52
C PRO A 18 -10.59 22.98 -6.52
N LEU A 19 -11.45 22.69 -7.50
CA LEU A 19 -12.12 21.41 -7.69
C LEU A 19 -11.42 20.59 -8.79
N ARG A 20 -11.21 19.30 -8.59
CA ARG A 20 -10.45 18.45 -9.52
C ARG A 20 -11.23 18.04 -10.76
N ASP A 21 -12.46 17.59 -10.56
CA ASP A 21 -13.26 16.85 -11.55
C ASP A 21 -14.74 17.28 -11.59
N VAL A 22 -15.06 18.37 -10.91
CA VAL A 22 -16.43 18.86 -10.76
C VAL A 22 -16.51 20.35 -11.15
N VAL A 23 -17.52 20.69 -11.94
CA VAL A 23 -17.95 22.06 -12.20
C VAL A 23 -19.24 22.29 -11.42
N VAL A 24 -19.27 23.32 -10.61
CA VAL A 24 -20.46 23.71 -9.80
C VAL A 24 -21.22 24.82 -10.52
N PHE A 25 -22.51 24.57 -10.71
CA PHE A 25 -23.43 25.54 -11.33
C PHE A 25 -24.24 26.27 -10.25
N PRO A 26 -24.78 27.46 -10.54
CA PRO A 26 -25.76 28.10 -9.64
C PRO A 26 -26.95 27.18 -9.36
N HIS A 27 -27.44 27.22 -8.13
CA HIS A 27 -28.53 26.38 -7.60
C HIS A 27 -28.24 24.89 -7.50
N MET A 28 -27.00 24.48 -7.77
CA MET A 28 -26.55 23.09 -7.59
C MET A 28 -26.16 22.85 -6.14
N VAL A 29 -26.74 21.83 -5.51
CA VAL A 29 -26.33 21.37 -4.16
C VAL A 29 -25.51 20.10 -4.32
N ILE A 30 -24.26 20.14 -3.86
CA ILE A 30 -23.35 19.02 -4.01
C ILE A 30 -22.49 18.79 -2.76
N PRO A 31 -22.31 17.53 -2.33
CA PRO A 31 -21.31 17.17 -1.33
C PRO A 31 -19.94 17.07 -1.96
N LEU A 32 -18.94 17.76 -1.39
CA LEU A 32 -17.55 17.70 -1.79
C LEU A 32 -16.72 17.07 -0.68
N PHE A 33 -15.70 16.28 -1.07
CA PHE A 33 -14.73 15.71 -0.15
C PHE A 33 -13.39 16.42 -0.33
N VAL A 34 -12.93 17.10 0.70
CA VAL A 34 -11.75 17.97 0.65
C VAL A 34 -10.69 17.43 1.59
N GLY A 35 -9.54 17.06 1.02
CA GLY A 35 -8.42 16.51 1.77
C GLY A 35 -7.14 17.35 1.72
N ARG A 36 -7.08 18.38 0.85
CA ARG A 36 -5.88 19.23 0.72
C ARG A 36 -5.81 20.22 1.88
N PRO A 37 -4.63 20.37 2.55
CA PRO A 37 -4.51 21.28 3.69
C PRO A 37 -4.89 22.73 3.37
N LYS A 38 -4.44 23.29 2.23
CA LYS A 38 -4.81 24.64 1.78
C LYS A 38 -6.32 24.78 1.55
N SER A 39 -6.95 23.75 1.00
CA SER A 39 -8.40 23.73 0.74
C SER A 39 -9.24 23.63 2.02
N ILE A 40 -8.76 22.90 3.00
CA ILE A 40 -9.41 22.80 4.32
C ILE A 40 -9.35 24.15 5.03
N LYS A 41 -8.21 24.82 5.00
CA LYS A 41 -8.07 26.17 5.58
C LYS A 41 -8.96 27.19 4.87
N ALA A 42 -9.10 27.13 3.55
CA ALA A 42 -10.02 27.97 2.80
C ALA A 42 -11.48 27.79 3.25
N LEU A 43 -11.89 26.54 3.51
CA LEU A 43 -13.24 26.23 4.03
C LEU A 43 -13.42 26.76 5.46
N GLU A 44 -12.42 26.63 6.32
CA GLU A 44 -12.48 27.16 7.70
C GLU A 44 -12.59 28.70 7.69
N ALA A 45 -11.77 29.37 6.89
CA ALA A 45 -11.84 30.82 6.71
C ALA A 45 -13.19 31.27 6.12
N ALA A 46 -13.75 30.55 5.17
CA ALA A 46 -15.06 30.83 4.62
C ALA A 46 -16.18 30.65 5.65
N MET A 47 -16.08 29.68 6.54
CA MET A 47 -17.05 29.48 7.63
C MET A 47 -17.07 30.63 8.62
N GLU A 48 -15.92 31.26 8.87
CA GLU A 48 -15.81 32.43 9.75
C GLU A 48 -16.25 33.74 9.07
N ALA A 49 -16.03 33.86 7.76
CA ALA A 49 -16.29 35.07 6.95
C ALA A 49 -17.62 35.06 6.20
N GLY A 50 -18.70 34.48 6.78
CA GLY A 50 -20.03 34.57 6.20
C GLY A 50 -20.47 33.41 5.32
N ARG A 51 -19.74 32.28 5.36
CA ARG A 51 -20.01 30.98 4.69
C ARG A 51 -20.04 31.04 3.15
N GLN A 52 -19.42 32.05 2.56
CA GLN A 52 -19.28 32.15 1.12
C GLN A 52 -17.89 31.72 0.67
N ILE A 53 -17.82 30.98 -0.43
CA ILE A 53 -16.58 30.47 -0.98
C ILE A 53 -16.65 30.46 -2.51
N MET A 54 -15.56 30.79 -3.17
CA MET A 54 -15.44 30.67 -4.63
C MET A 54 -15.02 29.26 -5.00
N LEU A 55 -15.79 28.57 -5.83
CA LEU A 55 -15.50 27.23 -6.35
C LEU A 55 -15.10 27.33 -7.81
N VAL A 56 -13.91 26.85 -8.14
CA VAL A 56 -13.34 26.88 -9.50
C VAL A 56 -12.81 25.50 -9.87
N ALA A 57 -13.10 25.05 -11.09
CA ALA A 57 -12.58 23.78 -11.58
C ALA A 57 -11.11 23.90 -12.03
N GLN A 58 -10.35 22.84 -11.90
CA GLN A 58 -8.98 22.75 -12.43
C GLN A 58 -9.01 22.34 -13.90
N LYS A 59 -8.11 22.94 -14.73
CA LYS A 59 -7.93 22.57 -16.14
C LYS A 59 -7.39 21.14 -16.31
N ALA A 60 -6.65 20.63 -15.32
CA ALA A 60 -6.11 19.28 -15.31
C ALA A 60 -6.33 18.59 -13.96
N ALA A 61 -7.13 17.54 -13.93
CA ALA A 61 -7.46 16.79 -12.71
C ALA A 61 -6.26 16.12 -12.02
N GLY A 62 -5.17 15.84 -12.75
CA GLY A 62 -3.98 15.12 -12.25
C GLY A 62 -3.00 15.94 -11.40
N LYS A 63 -3.19 17.26 -11.25
CA LYS A 63 -2.32 18.10 -10.43
C LYS A 63 -2.80 18.15 -8.98
N ASP A 64 -1.97 17.66 -8.06
CA ASP A 64 -2.29 17.68 -6.63
C ASP A 64 -2.18 19.08 -6.03
N GLU A 65 -1.23 19.90 -6.48
CA GLU A 65 -1.05 21.29 -6.07
C GLU A 65 -1.22 22.21 -7.28
N PRO A 66 -2.46 22.68 -7.55
CA PRO A 66 -2.72 23.59 -8.65
C PRO A 66 -2.17 24.98 -8.33
N LYS A 67 -1.65 25.66 -9.36
CA LYS A 67 -1.34 27.09 -9.33
C LYS A 67 -2.51 27.89 -9.93
N SER A 68 -2.45 29.23 -9.83
CA SER A 68 -3.47 30.10 -10.44
C SER A 68 -3.75 29.77 -11.90
N ASP A 69 -2.72 29.54 -12.72
CA ASP A 69 -2.85 29.23 -14.16
C ASP A 69 -3.49 27.87 -14.47
N ASP A 70 -3.52 26.97 -13.48
CA ASP A 70 -4.13 25.64 -13.61
C ASP A 70 -5.65 25.62 -13.36
N MET A 71 -6.22 26.75 -13.01
CA MET A 71 -7.65 26.92 -12.73
C MET A 71 -8.35 27.65 -13.88
N PHE A 72 -9.64 27.39 -14.03
CA PHE A 72 -10.47 28.19 -14.95
C PHE A 72 -10.77 29.56 -14.35
N ASP A 73 -10.99 30.54 -15.21
CA ASP A 73 -11.23 31.93 -14.77
C ASP A 73 -12.66 32.14 -14.26
N ILE A 74 -13.59 31.32 -14.73
CA ILE A 74 -14.99 31.37 -14.33
C ILE A 74 -15.34 30.22 -13.41
N GLY A 75 -15.97 30.56 -12.30
CA GLY A 75 -16.44 29.59 -11.32
C GLY A 75 -17.81 29.99 -10.76
N CYS A 76 -18.12 29.45 -9.60
CA CYS A 76 -19.39 29.71 -8.91
C CYS A 76 -19.13 30.14 -7.46
N VAL A 77 -19.57 31.32 -7.09
CA VAL A 77 -19.70 31.71 -5.69
C VAL A 77 -20.74 30.81 -5.06
N SER A 78 -20.37 30.15 -3.97
CA SER A 78 -21.19 29.13 -3.32
C SER A 78 -21.34 29.39 -1.83
N SER A 79 -22.46 28.96 -1.26
CA SER A 79 -22.70 28.98 0.18
C SER A 79 -22.42 27.63 0.81
N ILE A 80 -21.72 27.61 1.94
CA ILE A 80 -21.48 26.40 2.70
C ILE A 80 -22.70 26.12 3.58
N LEU A 81 -23.43 25.04 3.25
CA LEU A 81 -24.62 24.62 4.00
C LEU A 81 -24.24 23.82 5.24
N GLN A 82 -23.30 22.88 5.10
CA GLN A 82 -22.85 21.99 6.18
C GLN A 82 -21.40 21.60 5.98
N LEU A 83 -20.66 21.52 7.08
CA LEU A 83 -19.28 21.05 7.09
C LEU A 83 -19.12 19.96 8.17
N LEU A 84 -18.53 18.83 7.80
CA LEU A 84 -18.29 17.69 8.68
C LEU A 84 -16.83 17.25 8.55
N LYS A 85 -16.07 17.29 9.64
CA LYS A 85 -14.70 16.73 9.70
C LYS A 85 -14.77 15.22 9.90
N LEU A 86 -14.08 14.48 9.06
CA LEU A 86 -14.02 13.02 9.12
C LEU A 86 -12.78 12.55 9.92
N PRO A 87 -12.81 11.34 10.49
CA PRO A 87 -11.69 10.82 11.30
C PRO A 87 -10.35 10.66 10.56
N ASP A 88 -10.38 10.56 9.22
CA ASP A 88 -9.22 10.44 8.35
C ASP A 88 -8.56 11.80 8.01
N GLY A 89 -9.05 12.90 8.62
CA GLY A 89 -8.57 14.24 8.36
C GLY A 89 -9.17 14.92 7.13
N THR A 90 -10.03 14.24 6.36
CA THR A 90 -10.77 14.87 5.25
C THR A 90 -11.99 15.63 5.76
N VAL A 91 -12.44 16.62 4.99
CA VAL A 91 -13.61 17.41 5.30
C VAL A 91 -14.68 17.14 4.24
N LYS A 92 -15.84 16.66 4.68
CA LYS A 92 -17.03 16.59 3.84
C LYS A 92 -17.80 17.89 3.98
N VAL A 93 -17.94 18.62 2.90
CA VAL A 93 -18.68 19.89 2.87
C VAL A 93 -19.84 19.79 1.89
N LEU A 94 -21.01 20.26 2.31
CA LEU A 94 -22.18 20.42 1.45
C LEU A 94 -22.24 21.89 1.04
N VAL A 95 -22.18 22.14 -0.27
CA VAL A 95 -22.19 23.49 -0.85
C VAL A 95 -23.37 23.67 -1.78
N GLU A 96 -23.89 24.90 -1.85
CA GLU A 96 -24.89 25.33 -2.80
C GLU A 96 -24.33 26.45 -3.67
N GLY A 97 -24.31 26.25 -4.98
CA GLY A 97 -23.93 27.30 -5.92
C GLY A 97 -24.93 28.47 -5.87
N VAL A 98 -24.45 29.68 -5.75
CA VAL A 98 -25.28 30.88 -5.68
C VAL A 98 -25.28 31.64 -6.99
N GLN A 99 -24.09 32.02 -7.50
CA GLN A 99 -23.94 32.86 -8.67
C GLN A 99 -22.61 32.60 -9.38
N ARG A 100 -22.61 32.73 -10.71
CA ARG A 100 -21.39 32.76 -11.52
C ARG A 100 -20.54 33.95 -11.14
N ALA A 101 -19.23 33.76 -11.16
CA ALA A 101 -18.31 34.84 -10.98
C ALA A 101 -17.04 34.65 -11.79
N ASN A 102 -16.47 35.74 -12.25
CA ASN A 102 -15.16 35.78 -12.87
C ASN A 102 -14.11 36.04 -11.78
N THR A 103 -13.03 35.32 -11.84
CA THR A 103 -11.87 35.49 -10.94
C THR A 103 -10.90 36.46 -11.58
N SER A 104 -10.80 37.67 -11.02
CA SER A 104 -9.92 38.74 -11.52
C SER A 104 -8.47 38.51 -11.13
N SER A 105 -8.23 38.01 -9.91
CA SER A 105 -6.91 37.69 -9.40
C SER A 105 -7.00 36.57 -8.35
N ILE A 106 -5.95 35.74 -8.29
CA ILE A 106 -5.82 34.69 -7.27
C ILE A 106 -4.52 34.92 -6.54
N ASP A 107 -4.60 35.13 -5.24
CA ASP A 107 -3.46 35.19 -4.33
C ASP A 107 -3.23 33.83 -3.68
N ASP A 108 -2.07 33.23 -3.94
CA ASP A 108 -1.62 31.95 -3.39
C ASP A 108 -0.47 32.09 -2.36
N SER A 109 -0.09 33.33 -2.02
CA SER A 109 0.99 33.63 -1.09
C SER A 109 0.66 33.29 0.36
N GLY A 110 -0.62 33.16 0.70
CA GLY A 110 -1.12 32.85 2.02
C GLY A 110 -1.24 31.35 2.32
N GLU A 111 -1.84 31.04 3.46
CA GLU A 111 -2.09 29.67 3.91
C GLU A 111 -3.15 28.93 3.07
N PHE A 112 -3.95 29.67 2.31
CA PHE A 112 -4.98 29.19 1.38
C PHE A 112 -5.15 30.18 0.23
N PHE A 113 -5.87 29.77 -0.81
CA PHE A 113 -6.15 30.64 -1.96
C PHE A 113 -7.20 31.69 -1.62
N MET A 114 -6.89 32.94 -1.89
CA MET A 114 -7.83 34.05 -1.88
C MET A 114 -8.06 34.53 -3.32
N ALA A 115 -9.28 34.79 -3.66
CA ALA A 115 -9.63 35.30 -5.00
C ALA A 115 -10.43 36.60 -4.92
N GLU A 116 -10.03 37.53 -5.75
CA GLU A 116 -10.87 38.69 -6.06
C GLU A 116 -11.83 38.28 -7.17
N VAL A 117 -13.12 38.24 -6.87
CA VAL A 117 -14.14 37.74 -7.76
C VAL A 117 -15.16 38.82 -8.11
N VAL A 118 -15.55 38.87 -9.37
CA VAL A 118 -16.61 39.75 -9.85
C VAL A 118 -17.83 38.90 -10.16
N PRO A 119 -18.93 39.05 -9.40
CA PRO A 119 -20.17 38.36 -9.69
C PRO A 119 -20.74 38.72 -11.06
N ILE A 120 -21.17 37.75 -11.83
CA ILE A 120 -21.69 37.91 -13.17
C ILE A 120 -23.21 37.81 -13.12
N GLN A 121 -23.89 38.86 -13.58
CA GLN A 121 -25.33 38.81 -13.75
C GLN A 121 -25.67 38.07 -15.06
N PRO A 122 -26.70 37.21 -15.04
CA PRO A 122 -27.13 36.56 -16.27
C PRO A 122 -27.64 37.61 -17.27
N GLU A 123 -27.09 37.58 -18.47
CA GLU A 123 -27.55 38.42 -19.59
C GLU A 123 -28.72 37.75 -20.32
N GLY A 124 -29.81 38.38 -20.43
CA GLY A 124 -30.90 37.98 -21.30
C GLY A 124 -32.29 38.33 -20.77
N ASP A 125 -33.04 39.13 -21.58
CA ASP A 125 -34.45 39.31 -21.38
C ASP A 125 -35.24 38.06 -21.82
N VAL A 126 -36.43 37.85 -21.25
CA VAL A 126 -37.33 36.76 -21.65
C VAL A 126 -37.85 37.08 -23.07
N THR A 127 -37.09 36.66 -24.06
CA THR A 127 -37.47 36.77 -25.48
C THR A 127 -38.26 35.54 -25.91
N PRO A 128 -39.12 35.67 -26.94
CA PRO A 128 -39.76 34.48 -27.52
C PRO A 128 -38.80 33.38 -27.98
N GLU A 129 -37.57 33.75 -28.34
CA GLU A 129 -36.49 32.84 -28.72
C GLU A 129 -35.99 32.04 -27.54
N VAL A 130 -35.72 32.68 -26.39
CA VAL A 130 -35.31 32.01 -25.14
C VAL A 130 -36.40 31.03 -24.67
N GLU A 131 -37.68 31.41 -24.82
CA GLU A 131 -38.78 30.50 -24.46
C GLU A 131 -38.89 29.31 -25.40
N ALA A 132 -38.64 29.50 -26.72
CA ALA A 132 -38.58 28.41 -27.67
C ALA A 132 -37.43 27.44 -27.38
N LEU A 133 -36.22 27.96 -27.09
CA LEU A 133 -35.05 27.19 -26.70
C LEU A 133 -35.29 26.42 -25.40
N ARG A 134 -35.91 27.07 -24.40
CA ARG A 134 -36.26 26.44 -23.12
C ARG A 134 -37.13 25.20 -23.34
N ARG A 135 -38.17 25.32 -24.19
CA ARG A 135 -39.06 24.19 -24.54
C ARG A 135 -38.30 23.08 -25.27
N ALA A 136 -37.47 23.47 -26.26
CA ALA A 136 -36.69 22.49 -27.02
C ALA A 136 -35.71 21.72 -26.11
N VAL A 137 -34.98 22.41 -25.25
CA VAL A 137 -34.03 21.76 -24.29
C VAL A 137 -34.78 20.85 -23.30
N THR A 138 -35.94 21.28 -22.78
CA THR A 138 -36.76 20.46 -21.89
C THR A 138 -37.27 19.20 -22.60
N GLN A 139 -37.73 19.31 -23.83
CA GLN A 139 -38.18 18.16 -24.64
C GLN A 139 -37.03 17.19 -24.93
N GLN A 140 -35.88 17.74 -25.32
CA GLN A 140 -34.71 16.91 -25.61
C GLN A 140 -34.15 16.21 -24.36
N PHE A 141 -34.20 16.88 -23.21
CA PHE A 141 -33.83 16.28 -21.94
C PHE A 141 -34.80 15.18 -21.48
N ASP A 142 -36.10 15.34 -21.70
CA ASP A 142 -37.10 14.30 -21.48
C ASP A 142 -36.81 13.05 -22.34
N GLN A 143 -36.45 13.27 -23.62
CA GLN A 143 -36.05 12.17 -24.51
C GLN A 143 -34.76 11.49 -24.02
N TYR A 144 -33.78 12.27 -23.56
CA TYR A 144 -32.53 11.76 -23.02
C TYR A 144 -32.77 10.88 -21.75
N VAL A 145 -33.58 11.35 -20.81
CA VAL A 145 -33.91 10.58 -19.58
C VAL A 145 -34.66 9.29 -19.91
N LYS A 146 -35.58 9.32 -20.88
CA LYS A 146 -36.28 8.08 -21.33
C LYS A 146 -35.34 7.04 -21.97
N LEU A 147 -34.26 7.48 -22.58
CA LEU A 147 -33.26 6.60 -23.19
C LEU A 147 -32.19 6.16 -22.17
N ASN A 148 -31.86 7.00 -21.20
CA ASN A 148 -30.81 6.75 -20.22
C ASN A 148 -31.40 6.24 -18.89
N LYS A 149 -31.37 4.93 -18.68
CA LYS A 149 -31.89 4.27 -17.46
C LYS A 149 -31.13 4.60 -16.15
N LYS A 150 -30.04 5.36 -16.23
CA LYS A 150 -29.24 5.72 -15.05
C LYS A 150 -29.75 6.96 -14.31
N ILE A 151 -30.61 7.75 -14.97
CA ILE A 151 -31.17 8.98 -14.38
C ILE A 151 -32.58 8.67 -13.85
N PRO A 152 -32.86 8.96 -12.55
CA PRO A 152 -34.19 8.76 -12.00
C PRO A 152 -35.24 9.63 -12.71
N PRO A 153 -36.42 9.11 -13.04
CA PRO A 153 -37.48 9.88 -13.70
C PRO A 153 -38.01 11.07 -12.89
N GLU A 154 -37.83 11.07 -11.57
CA GLU A 154 -38.24 12.13 -10.66
C GLU A 154 -37.56 13.48 -10.99
N ILE A 155 -36.38 13.45 -11.62
CA ILE A 155 -35.67 14.64 -12.06
C ILE A 155 -36.49 15.44 -13.10
N LEU A 156 -37.27 14.76 -13.95
CA LEU A 156 -38.14 15.43 -14.91
C LEU A 156 -39.21 16.29 -14.24
N THR A 157 -39.77 15.81 -13.12
CA THR A 157 -40.77 16.56 -12.36
C THR A 157 -40.15 17.80 -11.69
N SER A 158 -38.94 17.68 -11.20
CA SER A 158 -38.22 18.83 -10.61
C SER A 158 -37.85 19.88 -11.66
N ILE A 159 -37.48 19.47 -12.87
CA ILE A 159 -37.09 20.37 -13.97
C ILE A 159 -38.32 21.04 -14.58
N SER A 160 -39.44 20.33 -14.73
CA SER A 160 -40.69 20.91 -15.30
C SER A 160 -41.30 22.03 -14.43
N GLY A 161 -40.93 22.12 -13.15
CA GLY A 161 -41.34 23.17 -12.23
C GLY A 161 -40.45 24.41 -12.23
N ILE A 162 -39.40 24.48 -13.09
CA ILE A 162 -38.49 25.63 -13.14
C ILE A 162 -38.92 26.56 -14.26
N ASP A 163 -39.43 27.76 -13.90
CA ASP A 163 -39.86 28.77 -14.86
C ASP A 163 -38.68 29.59 -15.39
N ASP A 164 -37.67 29.84 -14.61
CA ASP A 164 -36.47 30.59 -14.99
C ASP A 164 -35.60 29.79 -15.95
N ALA A 165 -35.37 30.34 -17.16
CA ALA A 165 -34.62 29.67 -18.22
C ALA A 165 -33.15 29.50 -17.92
N GLY A 166 -32.53 30.43 -17.18
CA GLY A 166 -31.14 30.33 -16.75
C GLY A 166 -30.93 29.24 -15.70
N ARG A 167 -31.82 29.19 -14.70
CA ARG A 167 -31.83 28.14 -13.66
C ARG A 167 -32.11 26.75 -14.26
N LEU A 168 -33.03 26.68 -15.23
CA LEU A 168 -33.31 25.43 -15.95
C LEU A 168 -32.07 24.94 -16.67
N ALA A 169 -31.37 25.79 -17.38
CA ALA A 169 -30.14 25.43 -18.09
C ALA A 169 -29.07 24.91 -17.15
N ASP A 170 -28.85 25.58 -16.03
CA ASP A 170 -27.87 25.19 -15.02
C ASP A 170 -28.20 23.86 -14.36
N THR A 171 -29.49 23.64 -14.06
CA THR A 171 -29.97 22.38 -13.47
C THR A 171 -29.78 21.22 -14.46
N ILE A 172 -30.08 21.38 -15.74
CA ILE A 172 -29.85 20.33 -16.74
C ILE A 172 -28.37 20.06 -16.90
N ALA A 173 -27.52 21.10 -17.03
CA ALA A 173 -26.05 20.94 -17.12
C ALA A 173 -25.47 20.16 -15.97
N ALA A 174 -25.94 20.36 -14.74
CA ALA A 174 -25.53 19.64 -13.57
C ALA A 174 -25.78 18.13 -13.65
N HIS A 175 -26.91 17.72 -14.24
CA HIS A 175 -27.34 16.32 -14.33
C HIS A 175 -26.81 15.59 -15.58
N LEU A 176 -26.24 16.27 -16.55
CA LEU A 176 -25.64 15.64 -17.73
C LEU A 176 -24.26 15.08 -17.40
N PRO A 177 -23.92 13.85 -17.82
CA PRO A 177 -22.61 13.22 -17.64
C PRO A 177 -21.57 13.72 -18.65
N LEU A 178 -21.50 15.03 -18.84
CA LEU A 178 -20.54 15.68 -19.74
C LEU A 178 -19.13 15.66 -19.15
N LYS A 179 -18.12 15.69 -20.00
CA LYS A 179 -16.72 15.90 -19.60
C LYS A 179 -16.57 17.28 -18.96
N LEU A 180 -15.52 17.41 -18.12
CA LEU A 180 -15.28 18.63 -17.35
C LEU A 180 -15.21 19.87 -18.23
N GLU A 181 -14.47 19.81 -19.35
CA GLU A 181 -14.32 20.92 -20.29
C GLU A 181 -15.68 21.32 -20.95
N ALA A 182 -16.53 20.34 -21.23
CA ALA A 182 -17.86 20.61 -21.77
C ALA A 182 -18.80 21.24 -20.75
N LYS A 183 -18.72 20.80 -19.46
CA LYS A 183 -19.44 21.47 -18.38
C LYS A 183 -18.95 22.89 -18.15
N GLN A 184 -17.63 23.08 -18.15
CA GLN A 184 -17.05 24.41 -18.00
C GLN A 184 -17.46 25.33 -19.12
N SER A 185 -17.47 24.86 -20.38
CA SER A 185 -17.91 25.68 -21.50
C SER A 185 -19.37 26.17 -21.39
N VAL A 186 -20.23 25.40 -20.70
CA VAL A 186 -21.60 25.84 -20.37
C VAL A 186 -21.61 26.87 -19.24
N LEU A 187 -20.72 26.70 -18.24
CA LEU A 187 -20.59 27.68 -17.14
C LEU A 187 -20.06 29.02 -17.64
N ASP A 188 -19.17 29.01 -18.65
CA ASP A 188 -18.52 30.20 -19.22
C ASP A 188 -19.48 31.07 -20.05
N LEU A 189 -20.65 30.54 -20.45
CA LEU A 189 -21.65 31.29 -21.20
C LEU A 189 -22.55 32.13 -20.29
N PHE A 190 -22.50 33.43 -20.46
CA PHE A 190 -23.29 34.40 -19.66
C PHE A 190 -24.68 34.61 -20.21
N SER A 191 -24.81 34.63 -21.54
CA SER A 191 -26.11 34.72 -22.20
C SER A 191 -26.93 33.45 -22.03
N VAL A 192 -28.17 33.59 -21.55
CA VAL A 192 -29.10 32.48 -21.33
C VAL A 192 -29.44 31.76 -22.64
N SER A 193 -29.59 32.49 -23.76
CA SER A 193 -29.88 31.91 -25.07
C SER A 193 -28.72 30.99 -25.53
N GLN A 194 -27.50 31.53 -25.53
CA GLN A 194 -26.30 30.75 -25.94
C GLN A 194 -26.10 29.51 -25.06
N ARG A 195 -26.40 29.59 -23.76
CA ARG A 195 -26.31 28.46 -22.83
C ARG A 195 -27.32 27.37 -23.17
N LEU A 196 -28.57 27.77 -23.48
CA LEU A 196 -29.62 26.83 -23.92
C LEU A 196 -29.28 26.19 -25.26
N GLU A 197 -28.74 26.96 -26.21
CA GLU A 197 -28.27 26.42 -27.50
C GLU A 197 -27.17 25.40 -27.31
N LYS A 198 -26.19 25.73 -26.49
CA LYS A 198 -25.08 24.82 -26.19
C LYS A 198 -25.54 23.53 -25.50
N LEU A 199 -26.51 23.63 -24.60
CA LEU A 199 -27.11 22.46 -23.96
C LEU A 199 -27.94 21.63 -24.97
N LEU A 200 -28.65 22.27 -25.87
CA LEU A 200 -29.42 21.59 -26.90
C LEU A 200 -28.47 20.76 -27.80
N GLU A 201 -27.36 21.37 -28.25
CA GLU A 201 -26.31 20.68 -29.00
C GLU A 201 -25.77 19.46 -28.29
N GLN A 202 -25.44 19.61 -27.01
CA GLN A 202 -24.91 18.50 -26.18
C GLN A 202 -25.95 17.39 -25.97
N LEU A 203 -27.19 17.75 -25.71
CA LEU A 203 -28.28 16.80 -25.53
C LEU A 203 -28.59 16.02 -26.82
N GLU A 204 -28.60 16.70 -27.97
CA GLU A 204 -28.77 16.03 -29.28
C GLU A 204 -27.68 15.01 -29.52
N HIS A 205 -26.44 15.38 -29.29
CA HIS A 205 -25.31 14.48 -29.41
C HIS A 205 -25.43 13.24 -28.49
N GLU A 206 -25.77 13.44 -27.23
CA GLU A 206 -25.93 12.34 -26.25
C GLU A 206 -27.14 11.44 -26.60
N VAL A 207 -28.25 12.02 -27.06
CA VAL A 207 -29.44 11.27 -27.53
C VAL A 207 -29.09 10.40 -28.73
N ASP A 208 -28.35 10.96 -29.69
CA ASP A 208 -27.90 10.22 -30.88
C ASP A 208 -27.01 9.04 -30.51
N ILE A 209 -26.07 9.23 -29.60
CA ILE A 209 -25.23 8.13 -29.07
C ILE A 209 -26.11 7.03 -28.48
N LEU A 210 -27.04 7.37 -27.59
CA LEU A 210 -27.94 6.41 -26.94
C LEU A 210 -28.85 5.68 -27.93
N GLN A 211 -29.30 6.36 -28.98
CA GLN A 211 -30.09 5.76 -30.07
C GLN A 211 -29.25 4.76 -30.87
N VAL A 212 -27.99 5.10 -31.16
CA VAL A 212 -27.06 4.19 -31.86
C VAL A 212 -26.79 2.97 -30.98
N GLU A 213 -26.53 3.15 -29.69
CA GLU A 213 -26.39 2.03 -28.74
C GLU A 213 -27.62 1.12 -28.71
N LYS A 214 -28.83 1.71 -28.65
CA LYS A 214 -30.08 0.97 -28.67
C LYS A 214 -30.24 0.17 -29.97
N ARG A 215 -29.85 0.79 -31.12
CA ARG A 215 -29.86 0.14 -32.44
C ARG A 215 -28.86 -1.00 -32.55
N ILE A 216 -27.65 -0.82 -31.98
CA ILE A 216 -26.64 -1.89 -31.91
C ILE A 216 -27.14 -3.05 -31.05
N ARG A 217 -27.66 -2.77 -29.83
CA ARG A 217 -28.24 -3.79 -28.95
C ARG A 217 -29.42 -4.52 -29.63
N GLY A 218 -30.27 -3.77 -30.36
CA GLY A 218 -31.38 -4.37 -31.13
C GLY A 218 -30.90 -5.21 -32.31
N ARG A 219 -29.75 -4.85 -32.93
CA ARG A 219 -29.11 -5.65 -33.99
C ARG A 219 -28.49 -6.92 -33.44
N VAL A 220 -27.77 -6.81 -32.35
CA VAL A 220 -27.18 -7.97 -31.61
C VAL A 220 -28.28 -8.92 -31.16
N LYS A 221 -29.37 -8.37 -30.58
CA LYS A 221 -30.52 -9.21 -30.15
C LYS A 221 -31.16 -9.92 -31.35
N ARG A 222 -31.40 -9.24 -32.49
CA ARG A 222 -31.93 -9.86 -33.71
C ARG A 222 -30.97 -10.89 -34.32
N GLN A 223 -29.66 -10.66 -34.18
CA GLN A 223 -28.67 -11.61 -34.65
C GLN A 223 -28.63 -12.86 -33.76
N MET A 224 -28.79 -12.67 -32.44
CA MET A 224 -28.98 -13.79 -31.50
C MET A 224 -30.32 -14.56 -31.78
N GLU A 225 -31.40 -13.84 -32.00
CA GLU A 225 -32.70 -14.46 -32.38
C GLU A 225 -32.62 -15.19 -33.72
N LYS A 226 -31.85 -14.67 -34.70
CA LYS A 226 -31.58 -15.35 -35.96
C LYS A 226 -30.72 -16.61 -35.74
N SER A 227 -29.67 -16.52 -34.90
CA SER A 227 -28.84 -17.64 -34.51
C SER A 227 -29.66 -18.70 -33.71
N GLN A 228 -30.59 -18.26 -32.84
CA GLN A 228 -31.50 -19.15 -32.15
C GLN A 228 -32.45 -19.85 -33.12
N ARG A 229 -32.91 -19.19 -34.21
CA ARG A 229 -33.79 -19.78 -35.20
C ARG A 229 -33.03 -20.75 -36.14
N GLU A 230 -31.81 -20.40 -36.53
CA GLU A 230 -30.89 -21.32 -37.22
C GLU A 230 -30.53 -22.51 -36.32
N TYR A 231 -30.41 -22.29 -35.04
CA TYR A 231 -30.21 -23.30 -34.03
C TYR A 231 -31.44 -24.23 -33.93
N TYR A 232 -32.66 -23.65 -33.85
CA TYR A 232 -33.91 -24.46 -33.77
C TYR A 232 -34.07 -25.35 -35.01
N LEU A 233 -33.67 -24.85 -36.18
CA LEU A 233 -33.66 -25.65 -37.44
C LEU A 233 -32.56 -26.71 -37.39
N ASN A 234 -31.37 -26.41 -36.83
CA ASN A 234 -30.31 -27.38 -36.61
C ASN A 234 -30.70 -28.43 -35.55
N GLU A 235 -31.45 -28.03 -34.50
CA GLU A 235 -32.00 -28.96 -33.50
C GLU A 235 -33.02 -29.93 -34.10
N GLN A 236 -33.87 -29.43 -34.99
CA GLN A 236 -34.77 -30.31 -35.75
C GLN A 236 -34.00 -31.29 -36.65
N VAL A 237 -32.93 -30.84 -37.30
CA VAL A 237 -32.01 -31.70 -38.07
C VAL A 237 -31.31 -32.69 -37.14
N LYS A 238 -30.86 -32.26 -35.94
CA LYS A 238 -30.28 -33.17 -34.95
C LYS A 238 -31.26 -34.12 -34.30
N ALA A 239 -32.52 -33.72 -34.09
CA ALA A 239 -33.58 -34.62 -33.62
C ALA A 239 -33.84 -35.72 -34.64
N ILE A 240 -33.87 -35.39 -35.93
CA ILE A 240 -33.95 -36.33 -37.04
C ILE A 240 -32.70 -37.22 -37.11
N GLN A 241 -31.49 -36.66 -36.86
CA GLN A 241 -30.24 -37.44 -36.79
C GLN A 241 -30.21 -38.37 -35.54
N LYS A 242 -30.80 -37.93 -34.42
CA LYS A 242 -30.92 -38.74 -33.20
C LYS A 242 -31.89 -39.91 -33.35
N GLU A 243 -32.94 -39.77 -34.14
CA GLU A 243 -33.81 -40.88 -34.56
C GLU A 243 -33.10 -41.85 -35.52
N LEU A 244 -32.05 -41.37 -36.22
CA LEU A 244 -31.21 -42.17 -37.11
C LEU A 244 -29.96 -42.79 -36.43
N GLY A 245 -29.76 -42.59 -35.10
CA GLY A 245 -28.85 -43.37 -34.28
C GLY A 245 -27.38 -42.87 -34.22
N GLU A 246 -27.06 -41.65 -34.68
CA GLU A 246 -25.70 -41.09 -34.58
C GLU A 246 -25.72 -39.76 -33.86
N GLY A 247 -25.27 -39.70 -32.56
CA GLY A 247 -25.19 -38.48 -31.78
C GLY A 247 -23.93 -38.39 -30.93
N GLU A 248 -22.96 -37.62 -31.35
CA GLU A 248 -21.75 -37.24 -30.54
C GLU A 248 -22.10 -36.63 -29.20
N GLU A 249 -23.26 -35.98 -29.05
CA GLU A 249 -23.65 -35.24 -27.81
C GLU A 249 -24.08 -36.16 -26.65
N GLY A 250 -24.57 -37.37 -26.94
CA GLY A 250 -24.79 -38.38 -25.91
C GLY A 250 -23.49 -38.92 -25.31
N ALA A 251 -22.46 -39.00 -26.14
CA ALA A 251 -21.13 -39.45 -25.73
C ALA A 251 -20.46 -38.50 -24.72
N ASP A 252 -20.60 -37.17 -24.88
CA ASP A 252 -20.05 -36.15 -23.98
C ASP A 252 -20.65 -36.22 -22.57
N ILE A 253 -21.96 -36.40 -22.45
CA ILE A 253 -22.65 -36.52 -21.14
C ILE A 253 -22.31 -37.86 -20.48
N GLU A 254 -22.16 -38.93 -21.27
CA GLU A 254 -21.72 -40.23 -20.77
C GLU A 254 -20.24 -40.21 -20.35
N GLU A 255 -19.38 -39.50 -21.09
CA GLU A 255 -17.98 -39.26 -20.69
C GLU A 255 -17.93 -38.49 -19.38
N LEU A 256 -18.72 -37.43 -19.22
CA LEU A 256 -18.81 -36.66 -18.00
C LEU A 256 -19.34 -37.54 -16.82
N ALA A 257 -20.32 -38.42 -17.07
CA ALA A 257 -20.81 -39.38 -16.08
C ALA A 257 -19.69 -40.35 -15.64
N LYS A 258 -18.89 -40.88 -16.57
CA LYS A 258 -17.74 -41.74 -16.26
C LYS A 258 -16.68 -40.97 -15.45
N LYS A 259 -16.43 -39.68 -15.78
CA LYS A 259 -15.52 -38.81 -15.01
C LYS A 259 -16.04 -38.59 -13.58
N VAL A 260 -17.33 -38.35 -13.38
CA VAL A 260 -17.97 -38.25 -12.07
C VAL A 260 -17.77 -39.53 -11.27
N GLU A 261 -17.85 -40.68 -11.92
CA GLU A 261 -17.68 -41.97 -11.28
C GLU A 261 -16.24 -42.25 -10.86
N SER A 262 -15.28 -41.88 -11.71
CA SER A 262 -13.82 -42.05 -11.50
C SER A 262 -13.22 -41.06 -10.51
N ALA A 263 -13.86 -39.89 -10.29
CA ALA A 263 -13.33 -38.82 -9.44
C ALA A 263 -13.26 -39.13 -7.92
N ARG A 264 -13.87 -40.26 -7.48
CA ARG A 264 -13.86 -40.71 -6.07
C ARG A 264 -14.28 -39.61 -5.06
N MET A 265 -15.35 -38.90 -5.41
CA MET A 265 -15.93 -37.86 -4.58
C MET A 265 -16.50 -38.37 -3.27
N PRO A 266 -16.54 -37.56 -2.19
CA PRO A 266 -17.35 -37.85 -1.00
C PRO A 266 -18.84 -38.03 -1.35
N LYS A 267 -19.59 -38.75 -0.48
CA LYS A 267 -21.00 -39.07 -0.73
C LYS A 267 -21.86 -37.84 -1.05
N GLU A 268 -21.63 -36.72 -0.38
CA GLU A 268 -22.39 -35.46 -0.58
C GLU A 268 -22.08 -34.83 -1.93
N ALA A 269 -20.79 -34.66 -2.25
CA ALA A 269 -20.35 -34.13 -3.54
C ALA A 269 -20.85 -35.02 -4.70
N ARG A 270 -20.78 -36.35 -4.54
CA ARG A 270 -21.28 -37.31 -5.50
C ARG A 270 -22.79 -37.17 -5.72
N LYS A 271 -23.58 -37.11 -4.64
CA LYS A 271 -25.03 -36.92 -4.71
C LYS A 271 -25.41 -35.64 -5.45
N LYS A 272 -24.64 -34.56 -5.23
CA LYS A 272 -24.88 -33.29 -5.88
C LYS A 272 -24.48 -33.33 -7.37
N ALA A 273 -23.33 -33.92 -7.69
CA ALA A 273 -22.90 -34.11 -9.08
C ALA A 273 -23.89 -34.96 -9.88
N ASP A 274 -24.39 -36.07 -9.28
CA ASP A 274 -25.38 -36.94 -9.91
C ASP A 274 -26.73 -36.22 -10.12
N ALA A 275 -27.15 -35.36 -9.19
CA ALA A 275 -28.36 -34.55 -9.31
C ALA A 275 -28.25 -33.52 -10.46
N GLU A 276 -27.11 -32.79 -10.53
CA GLU A 276 -26.86 -31.84 -11.60
C GLU A 276 -26.66 -32.52 -12.97
N LEU A 277 -26.05 -33.73 -12.99
CA LEU A 277 -25.93 -34.53 -14.21
C LEU A 277 -27.31 -34.96 -14.75
N LYS A 278 -28.26 -35.34 -13.85
CA LYS A 278 -29.64 -35.64 -14.23
C LYS A 278 -30.35 -34.41 -14.83
N LYS A 279 -30.13 -33.23 -14.24
CA LYS A 279 -30.67 -31.98 -14.79
C LYS A 279 -30.05 -31.66 -16.15
N LEU A 280 -28.75 -31.82 -16.33
CA LEU A 280 -28.04 -31.58 -17.58
C LEU A 280 -28.60 -32.47 -18.72
N ARG A 281 -28.94 -33.70 -18.42
CA ARG A 281 -29.58 -34.63 -19.40
C ARG A 281 -30.95 -34.17 -19.89
N LEU A 282 -31.67 -33.38 -19.08
CA LEU A 282 -32.99 -32.84 -19.40
C LEU A 282 -32.96 -31.46 -20.03
N MET A 283 -31.81 -30.79 -20.00
CA MET A 283 -31.63 -29.44 -20.54
C MET A 283 -31.24 -29.49 -22.01
N SER A 284 -31.64 -28.44 -22.75
CA SER A 284 -31.13 -28.25 -24.11
C SER A 284 -29.62 -27.98 -24.04
N PRO A 285 -28.78 -28.73 -24.78
CA PRO A 285 -27.30 -28.62 -24.71
C PRO A 285 -26.74 -27.21 -24.93
N MET A 286 -27.45 -26.39 -25.70
CA MET A 286 -27.03 -25.05 -26.06
C MET A 286 -27.66 -23.95 -25.17
N SER A 287 -28.36 -24.32 -24.12
CA SER A 287 -28.85 -23.33 -23.17
C SER A 287 -27.70 -22.77 -22.33
N ALA A 288 -27.78 -21.49 -21.98
CA ALA A 288 -26.81 -20.88 -21.09
C ALA A 288 -26.74 -21.59 -19.72
N GLU A 289 -27.89 -22.12 -19.26
CA GLU A 289 -27.98 -22.91 -18.05
C GLU A 289 -27.26 -24.25 -18.15
N ALA A 290 -27.35 -24.95 -19.29
CA ALA A 290 -26.63 -26.22 -19.50
C ALA A 290 -25.10 -25.99 -19.43
N THR A 291 -24.60 -24.89 -20.00
CA THR A 291 -23.19 -24.50 -19.91
C THR A 291 -22.76 -24.26 -18.45
N VAL A 292 -23.58 -23.58 -17.66
CA VAL A 292 -23.29 -23.33 -16.23
C VAL A 292 -23.27 -24.65 -15.45
N VAL A 293 -24.23 -25.52 -15.66
CA VAL A 293 -24.31 -26.83 -15.01
C VAL A 293 -23.13 -27.73 -15.43
N ARG A 294 -22.79 -27.76 -16.73
CA ARG A 294 -21.62 -28.50 -17.24
C ARG A 294 -20.32 -28.02 -16.56
N ASN A 295 -20.07 -26.71 -16.57
CA ASN A 295 -18.87 -26.12 -15.92
C ASN A 295 -18.82 -26.46 -14.43
N TYR A 296 -19.98 -26.49 -13.76
CA TYR A 296 -20.06 -26.87 -12.36
C TYR A 296 -19.66 -28.33 -12.14
N ILE A 297 -20.21 -29.28 -12.94
CA ILE A 297 -19.86 -30.69 -12.84
C ILE A 297 -18.37 -30.89 -13.18
N GLU A 298 -17.87 -30.25 -14.22
CA GLU A 298 -16.45 -30.32 -14.60
C GLU A 298 -15.55 -29.79 -13.47
N THR A 299 -15.96 -28.71 -12.79
CA THR A 299 -15.25 -28.21 -11.63
C THR A 299 -15.20 -29.23 -10.51
N LEU A 300 -16.33 -29.87 -10.17
CA LEU A 300 -16.36 -30.92 -9.15
C LEU A 300 -15.48 -32.12 -9.52
N VAL A 301 -15.50 -32.54 -10.79
CA VAL A 301 -14.70 -33.67 -11.29
C VAL A 301 -13.20 -33.38 -11.24
N ASN A 302 -12.81 -32.14 -11.55
CA ASN A 302 -11.41 -31.74 -11.61
C ASN A 302 -10.79 -31.50 -10.22
N LEU A 303 -11.60 -31.41 -9.16
CA LEU A 303 -11.07 -31.30 -7.80
C LEU A 303 -10.43 -32.63 -7.33
N PRO A 304 -9.27 -32.56 -6.67
CA PRO A 304 -8.53 -33.74 -6.24
C PRO A 304 -9.09 -34.34 -4.93
N TRP A 305 -10.26 -34.91 -4.95
CA TRP A 305 -10.94 -35.45 -3.77
C TRP A 305 -10.15 -36.52 -3.01
N SER A 306 -9.44 -37.39 -3.72
CA SER A 306 -8.74 -38.54 -3.12
C SER A 306 -7.29 -38.67 -3.54
N LYS A 307 -6.87 -37.96 -4.59
CA LYS A 307 -5.53 -38.11 -5.17
C LYS A 307 -4.49 -37.38 -4.32
N LYS A 308 -3.52 -38.12 -3.76
CA LYS A 308 -2.42 -37.59 -2.94
C LYS A 308 -1.09 -37.82 -3.62
N SER A 309 -0.14 -36.91 -3.45
CA SER A 309 1.28 -37.14 -3.71
C SER A 309 1.89 -38.00 -2.60
N LYS A 310 2.91 -38.80 -2.91
CA LYS A 310 3.66 -39.55 -1.91
C LYS A 310 4.50 -38.60 -1.08
N VAL A 311 4.18 -38.45 0.20
CA VAL A 311 4.95 -37.63 1.12
C VAL A 311 6.22 -38.39 1.52
N LYS A 312 7.37 -37.71 1.46
CA LYS A 312 8.63 -38.22 1.98
C LYS A 312 8.80 -37.76 3.42
N HIS A 313 9.09 -38.70 4.29
CA HIS A 313 9.29 -38.46 5.74
C HIS A 313 10.76 -38.60 6.13
N ASP A 314 11.68 -38.20 5.24
CA ASP A 314 13.11 -38.30 5.45
C ASP A 314 13.67 -36.93 5.84
N LEU A 315 13.93 -36.74 7.14
CA LEU A 315 14.47 -35.49 7.68
C LEU A 315 15.91 -35.23 7.20
N THR A 316 16.70 -36.28 7.01
CA THR A 316 18.08 -36.16 6.49
C THR A 316 18.06 -35.62 5.06
N ASN A 317 17.16 -36.14 4.23
CA ASN A 317 16.96 -35.60 2.89
C ASN A 317 16.42 -34.16 2.93
N ALA A 318 15.54 -33.83 3.88
CA ALA A 318 15.03 -32.49 4.01
C ALA A 318 16.13 -31.48 4.40
N GLU A 319 16.99 -31.86 5.34
CA GLU A 319 18.16 -31.08 5.74
C GLU A 319 19.12 -30.88 4.55
N HIS A 320 19.41 -31.93 3.81
CA HIS A 320 20.26 -31.87 2.61
C HIS A 320 19.71 -30.90 1.58
N VAL A 321 18.43 -31.01 1.22
CA VAL A 321 17.78 -30.13 0.25
C VAL A 321 17.80 -28.66 0.71
N LEU A 322 17.52 -28.39 1.98
CA LEU A 322 17.56 -27.03 2.52
C LEU A 322 18.99 -26.45 2.52
N ASN A 323 19.98 -27.25 2.81
CA ASN A 323 21.39 -26.84 2.81
C ASN A 323 21.95 -26.64 1.40
N GLU A 324 21.56 -27.47 0.44
CA GLU A 324 21.97 -27.35 -0.96
C GLU A 324 21.36 -26.11 -1.65
N GLU A 325 20.12 -25.77 -1.31
CA GLU A 325 19.38 -24.70 -2.02
C GLU A 325 19.44 -23.34 -1.33
N HIS A 326 19.84 -23.28 -0.06
CA HIS A 326 19.89 -22.05 0.73
C HIS A 326 21.19 -21.97 1.52
N TYR A 327 21.93 -20.91 1.30
CA TYR A 327 23.12 -20.61 2.09
C TYR A 327 22.75 -19.88 3.38
N GLY A 328 23.39 -20.24 4.49
CA GLY A 328 23.10 -19.68 5.82
C GLY A 328 21.68 -20.03 6.28
N LEU A 329 21.05 -19.13 7.01
CA LEU A 329 19.69 -19.27 7.55
C LEU A 329 19.53 -20.47 8.51
N ASP A 330 20.59 -20.86 9.24
CA ASP A 330 20.66 -22.11 10.03
C ASP A 330 19.52 -22.22 11.04
N LYS A 331 19.22 -21.14 11.80
CA LYS A 331 18.08 -21.09 12.72
C LYS A 331 16.72 -21.29 12.04
N VAL A 332 16.57 -20.74 10.81
CA VAL A 332 15.33 -20.89 10.02
C VAL A 332 15.18 -22.32 9.55
N LYS A 333 16.27 -22.93 9.06
CA LYS A 333 16.29 -24.34 8.63
C LYS A 333 16.01 -25.28 9.79
N GLU A 334 16.62 -25.05 10.94
CA GLU A 334 16.38 -25.83 12.16
C GLU A 334 14.91 -25.80 12.56
N ARG A 335 14.28 -24.62 12.59
CA ARG A 335 12.84 -24.49 12.90
C ARG A 335 11.95 -25.20 11.87
N ILE A 336 12.32 -25.13 10.58
CA ILE A 336 11.59 -25.88 9.54
C ILE A 336 11.73 -27.38 9.76
N LEU A 337 12.93 -27.87 10.09
CA LEU A 337 13.17 -29.30 10.37
C LEU A 337 12.45 -29.77 11.63
N GLU A 338 12.41 -28.97 12.71
CA GLU A 338 11.62 -29.25 13.91
C GLU A 338 10.13 -29.39 13.55
N TYR A 339 9.58 -28.47 12.77
CA TYR A 339 8.20 -28.51 12.32
C TYR A 339 7.93 -29.78 11.50
N LEU A 340 8.81 -30.14 10.57
CA LEU A 340 8.69 -31.35 9.75
C LEU A 340 8.81 -32.62 10.60
N ALA A 341 9.66 -32.62 11.63
CA ALA A 341 9.80 -33.73 12.56
C ALA A 341 8.51 -34.00 13.36
N VAL A 342 7.83 -32.94 13.82
CA VAL A 342 6.52 -33.07 14.48
C VAL A 342 5.49 -33.63 13.53
N GLN A 343 5.45 -33.16 12.27
CA GLN A 343 4.53 -33.66 11.25
C GLN A 343 4.69 -35.15 10.95
N GLN A 344 5.88 -35.72 11.14
CA GLN A 344 6.12 -37.16 10.96
C GLN A 344 5.48 -38.03 12.03
N ARG A 345 5.28 -37.50 13.24
CA ARG A 345 4.82 -38.25 14.41
C ARG A 345 3.32 -38.13 14.67
N VAL A 346 2.66 -37.18 14.07
CA VAL A 346 1.26 -36.85 14.33
C VAL A 346 0.46 -37.05 13.06
N ASP A 347 -0.52 -37.96 13.05
CA ASP A 347 -1.36 -38.25 11.88
C ASP A 347 -2.26 -37.07 11.44
N LYS A 348 -2.66 -36.22 12.38
CA LYS A 348 -3.37 -34.98 12.11
C LYS A 348 -2.65 -33.83 12.77
N VAL A 349 -2.03 -33.01 11.97
CA VAL A 349 -1.25 -31.85 12.46
C VAL A 349 -2.20 -30.77 12.94
N LYS A 350 -2.30 -30.58 14.24
CA LYS A 350 -2.87 -29.36 14.86
C LYS A 350 -1.80 -28.30 15.10
N ALA A 351 -0.68 -28.34 14.36
CA ALA A 351 0.41 -27.40 14.52
C ALA A 351 0.08 -26.04 13.90
N PRO A 352 0.58 -24.94 14.47
CA PRO A 352 0.49 -23.63 13.88
C PRO A 352 1.09 -23.62 12.47
N ILE A 353 0.62 -22.72 11.62
CA ILE A 353 1.10 -22.61 10.25
C ILE A 353 2.42 -21.86 10.24
N LEU A 354 3.40 -22.34 9.47
CA LEU A 354 4.66 -21.64 9.31
C LEU A 354 4.46 -20.32 8.59
N CYS A 355 4.85 -19.22 9.21
CA CYS A 355 4.84 -17.89 8.62
C CYS A 355 6.27 -17.34 8.51
N LEU A 356 6.77 -17.24 7.28
CA LEU A 356 8.09 -16.73 6.98
C LEU A 356 8.03 -15.20 6.85
N VAL A 357 8.53 -14.47 7.86
CA VAL A 357 8.49 -13.01 7.91
C VAL A 357 9.88 -12.43 7.71
N GLY A 358 10.02 -11.47 6.81
CA GLY A 358 11.30 -10.80 6.58
C GLY A 358 11.29 -9.91 5.36
N PRO A 359 12.36 -9.15 5.11
CA PRO A 359 12.43 -8.21 4.02
C PRO A 359 12.30 -8.89 2.64
N PRO A 360 11.98 -8.13 1.59
CA PRO A 360 11.87 -8.68 0.25
C PRO A 360 13.22 -9.22 -0.25
N GLY A 361 13.20 -10.36 -0.95
CA GLY A 361 14.39 -10.94 -1.57
C GLY A 361 15.27 -11.80 -0.65
N VAL A 362 14.83 -12.15 0.57
CA VAL A 362 15.56 -13.05 1.48
C VAL A 362 15.25 -14.55 1.27
N GLY A 363 14.52 -14.89 0.22
CA GLY A 363 14.29 -16.29 -0.14
C GLY A 363 13.05 -16.93 0.47
N LYS A 364 12.08 -16.19 1.01
CA LYS A 364 10.85 -16.73 1.61
C LYS A 364 10.11 -17.71 0.69
N THR A 365 9.83 -17.27 -0.55
CA THR A 365 9.12 -18.08 -1.54
C THR A 365 9.92 -19.30 -1.99
N SER A 366 11.25 -19.17 -2.12
CA SER A 366 12.13 -20.29 -2.47
C SER A 366 12.24 -21.31 -1.33
N LEU A 367 12.26 -20.88 -0.06
CA LEU A 367 12.17 -21.78 1.09
C LEU A 367 10.89 -22.63 1.05
N GLY A 368 9.75 -22.03 0.75
CA GLY A 368 8.50 -22.76 0.56
C GLY A 368 8.59 -23.82 -0.55
N GLN A 369 9.25 -23.50 -1.66
CA GLN A 369 9.51 -24.46 -2.74
C GLN A 369 10.43 -25.61 -2.30
N SER A 370 11.47 -25.28 -1.53
CA SER A 370 12.42 -26.28 -1.01
C SER A 370 11.77 -27.23 0.00
N ILE A 371 10.90 -26.71 0.87
CA ILE A 371 10.09 -27.52 1.78
C ILE A 371 9.17 -28.48 0.98
N ALA A 372 8.56 -27.99 -0.09
CA ALA A 372 7.70 -28.85 -0.95
C ALA A 372 8.52 -29.98 -1.59
N ARG A 373 9.72 -29.67 -2.10
CA ARG A 373 10.64 -30.69 -2.68
C ARG A 373 11.11 -31.70 -1.63
N ALA A 374 11.53 -31.21 -0.48
CA ALA A 374 12.02 -32.03 0.63
C ALA A 374 10.94 -33.01 1.09
N THR A 375 9.69 -32.57 1.18
CA THR A 375 8.56 -33.41 1.60
C THR A 375 7.92 -34.20 0.46
N GLY A 376 8.34 -34.02 -0.80
CA GLY A 376 7.73 -34.65 -1.97
C GLY A 376 6.32 -34.15 -2.28
N ARG A 377 5.90 -33.03 -1.71
CA ARG A 377 4.61 -32.38 -1.97
C ARG A 377 4.69 -31.56 -3.26
N LYS A 378 3.58 -31.47 -3.98
CA LYS A 378 3.49 -30.51 -5.08
C LYS A 378 3.36 -29.11 -4.52
N PHE A 379 3.96 -28.14 -5.20
CA PHE A 379 3.96 -26.75 -4.79
C PHE A 379 2.87 -25.93 -5.47
N VAL A 380 2.13 -25.16 -4.69
CA VAL A 380 1.15 -24.17 -5.16
C VAL A 380 1.42 -22.83 -4.49
N ARG A 381 1.34 -21.74 -5.24
CA ARG A 381 1.48 -20.39 -4.72
C ARG A 381 0.21 -19.58 -5.01
N MET A 382 -0.32 -18.92 -3.98
CA MET A 382 -1.40 -17.95 -4.09
C MET A 382 -0.90 -16.61 -3.53
N ALA A 383 -0.89 -15.57 -4.36
CA ALA A 383 -0.59 -14.22 -3.91
C ALA A 383 -1.86 -13.62 -3.27
N LEU A 384 -1.71 -13.15 -2.04
CA LEU A 384 -2.78 -12.49 -1.28
C LEU A 384 -2.71 -10.97 -1.38
N GLY A 385 -1.59 -10.43 -1.90
CA GLY A 385 -1.42 -8.99 -2.10
C GLY A 385 -2.47 -8.44 -3.08
N GLY A 386 -3.32 -7.55 -2.56
CA GLY A 386 -4.40 -6.92 -3.34
C GLY A 386 -5.75 -7.65 -3.30
N VAL A 387 -5.85 -8.80 -2.63
CA VAL A 387 -7.13 -9.47 -2.36
C VAL A 387 -7.91 -8.62 -1.35
N ARG A 388 -9.15 -8.27 -1.72
CA ARG A 388 -10.04 -7.43 -0.90
C ARG A 388 -11.44 -8.02 -0.73
N ASP A 389 -11.81 -8.96 -1.56
CA ASP A 389 -13.12 -9.61 -1.60
C ASP A 389 -13.01 -11.04 -1.07
N GLU A 390 -13.84 -11.38 -0.10
CA GLU A 390 -13.96 -12.74 0.46
C GLU A 390 -14.26 -13.77 -0.65
N ALA A 391 -15.02 -13.37 -1.66
CA ALA A 391 -15.37 -14.23 -2.80
C ALA A 391 -14.15 -14.69 -3.62
N GLU A 392 -13.01 -13.98 -3.55
CA GLU A 392 -11.79 -14.47 -4.17
C GLU A 392 -11.26 -15.75 -3.50
N ILE A 393 -11.53 -15.94 -2.20
CA ILE A 393 -11.11 -17.11 -1.42
C ILE A 393 -12.17 -18.21 -1.47
N ARG A 394 -13.45 -17.84 -1.20
CA ARG A 394 -14.59 -18.74 -1.08
C ARG A 394 -15.40 -18.92 -2.36
N GLY A 395 -15.08 -18.21 -3.44
CA GLY A 395 -15.83 -18.25 -4.69
C GLY A 395 -17.14 -17.46 -4.68
N HIS A 396 -17.73 -17.32 -5.84
CA HIS A 396 -19.02 -16.65 -6.03
C HIS A 396 -20.14 -17.68 -6.10
N ARG A 397 -21.31 -17.32 -5.58
CA ARG A 397 -22.50 -18.17 -5.73
C ARG A 397 -22.80 -18.42 -7.21
N ARG A 398 -23.08 -19.66 -7.59
CA ARG A 398 -23.26 -20.10 -8.99
C ARG A 398 -24.47 -19.49 -9.71
N THR A 399 -25.34 -18.76 -9.01
CA THR A 399 -26.50 -18.09 -9.60
C THR A 399 -26.11 -16.96 -10.58
N TYR A 400 -24.87 -16.49 -10.56
CA TYR A 400 -24.39 -15.44 -11.43
C TYR A 400 -23.63 -16.02 -12.63
N ILE A 401 -23.93 -15.50 -13.83
CA ILE A 401 -23.19 -15.87 -15.07
C ILE A 401 -21.74 -15.41 -14.90
N GLY A 402 -20.79 -16.34 -15.10
CA GLY A 402 -19.36 -16.08 -14.89
C GLY A 402 -18.87 -16.37 -13.47
N SER A 403 -19.71 -16.94 -12.59
CA SER A 403 -19.29 -17.41 -11.28
C SER A 403 -18.20 -18.47 -11.37
N MET A 404 -17.25 -18.44 -10.44
CA MET A 404 -16.12 -19.36 -10.36
C MET A 404 -15.87 -19.77 -8.92
N PRO A 405 -15.28 -20.95 -8.68
CA PRO A 405 -14.82 -21.33 -7.34
C PRO A 405 -13.75 -20.39 -6.84
N GLY A 406 -13.53 -20.37 -5.55
CA GLY A 406 -12.49 -19.57 -4.92
C GLY A 406 -11.09 -19.98 -5.37
N LYS A 407 -10.13 -19.07 -5.25
CA LYS A 407 -8.73 -19.28 -5.67
C LYS A 407 -8.09 -20.49 -4.99
N VAL A 408 -8.53 -20.85 -3.78
CA VAL A 408 -8.03 -22.04 -3.07
C VAL A 408 -8.37 -23.29 -3.86
N LEU A 409 -9.63 -23.50 -4.20
CA LEU A 409 -10.07 -24.69 -4.95
C LEU A 409 -9.59 -24.69 -6.40
N GLN A 410 -9.55 -23.52 -7.06
CA GLN A 410 -8.96 -23.39 -8.40
C GLN A 410 -7.50 -23.86 -8.41
N SER A 411 -6.72 -23.45 -7.39
CA SER A 411 -5.32 -23.82 -7.27
C SER A 411 -5.13 -25.32 -6.99
N LEU A 412 -6.00 -25.91 -6.17
CA LEU A 412 -6.02 -27.35 -5.91
C LEU A 412 -6.39 -28.16 -7.14
N SER A 413 -7.39 -27.72 -7.90
CA SER A 413 -7.77 -28.31 -9.18
C SER A 413 -6.60 -28.29 -10.17
N LYS A 414 -5.90 -27.16 -10.29
CA LYS A 414 -4.76 -27.00 -11.18
C LYS A 414 -3.58 -27.90 -10.82
N VAL A 415 -3.29 -28.08 -9.53
CA VAL A 415 -2.18 -28.91 -9.08
C VAL A 415 -2.53 -30.41 -9.12
N GLY A 416 -3.81 -30.76 -9.04
CA GLY A 416 -4.37 -32.09 -9.18
C GLY A 416 -4.03 -33.07 -8.06
N VAL A 417 -3.66 -32.58 -6.86
CA VAL A 417 -3.45 -33.39 -5.65
C VAL A 417 -4.06 -32.69 -4.44
N ARG A 418 -4.53 -33.49 -3.49
CA ARG A 418 -5.21 -33.02 -2.29
C ARG A 418 -4.25 -32.51 -1.20
N ASN A 419 -3.00 -32.96 -1.22
CA ASN A 419 -2.00 -32.71 -0.18
C ASN A 419 -0.79 -31.89 -0.68
N PRO A 420 -0.98 -30.78 -1.41
CA PRO A 420 0.14 -29.94 -1.83
C PRO A 420 0.71 -29.16 -0.64
N LEU A 421 1.87 -28.55 -0.84
CA LEU A 421 2.29 -27.39 -0.05
C LEU A 421 1.69 -26.16 -0.71
N PHE A 422 0.89 -25.42 0.05
CA PHE A 422 0.17 -24.24 -0.39
C PHE A 422 0.81 -22.98 0.23
N LEU A 423 1.51 -22.22 -0.59
CA LEU A 423 2.17 -20.98 -0.16
C LEU A 423 1.22 -19.79 -0.32
N LEU A 424 0.87 -19.18 0.79
CA LEU A 424 0.12 -17.93 0.87
C LEU A 424 1.12 -16.77 0.92
N ASP A 425 1.31 -16.10 -0.21
CA ASP A 425 2.34 -15.08 -0.36
C ASP A 425 1.80 -13.68 -0.11
N GLU A 426 2.57 -12.85 0.61
CA GLU A 426 2.25 -11.46 0.96
C GLU A 426 0.95 -11.31 1.80
N ILE A 427 0.83 -12.07 2.89
CA ILE A 427 -0.36 -12.05 3.76
C ILE A 427 -0.55 -10.70 4.48
N ASP A 428 0.51 -9.95 4.69
CA ASP A 428 0.49 -8.59 5.26
C ASP A 428 -0.17 -7.54 4.35
N LYS A 429 -0.41 -7.88 3.09
CA LYS A 429 -1.04 -6.98 2.11
C LYS A 429 -2.51 -7.29 1.84
N LEU A 430 -3.13 -8.10 2.68
CA LEU A 430 -4.57 -8.29 2.67
C LEU A 430 -5.26 -6.96 3.02
N GLY A 431 -6.26 -6.58 2.24
CA GLY A 431 -7.07 -5.39 2.49
C GLY A 431 -8.49 -5.78 2.86
N MET A 432 -9.14 -4.99 3.70
CA MET A 432 -10.59 -5.03 3.92
C MET A 432 -11.25 -3.92 3.13
N ASP A 433 -12.42 -4.18 2.54
CA ASP A 433 -13.27 -3.16 1.97
C ASP A 433 -14.76 -3.47 2.27
N PHE A 434 -15.66 -2.67 1.72
CA PHE A 434 -17.11 -2.82 1.92
C PHE A 434 -17.68 -4.14 1.35
N ARG A 435 -16.90 -4.92 0.60
CA ARG A 435 -17.31 -6.20 -0.01
C ARG A 435 -17.02 -7.41 0.85
N GLY A 436 -16.28 -7.25 1.93
CA GLY A 436 -16.01 -8.33 2.86
C GLY A 436 -14.63 -8.27 3.50
N ASP A 437 -14.37 -9.24 4.35
CA ASP A 437 -13.09 -9.45 5.01
C ASP A 437 -12.46 -10.77 4.58
N PRO A 438 -11.49 -10.76 3.66
CA PRO A 438 -10.77 -11.96 3.24
C PRO A 438 -10.05 -12.67 4.40
N SER A 439 -9.72 -11.94 5.48
CA SER A 439 -9.05 -12.52 6.64
C SER A 439 -9.94 -13.53 7.34
N SER A 440 -11.24 -13.26 7.42
CA SER A 440 -12.23 -14.17 7.99
C SER A 440 -12.35 -15.48 7.19
N ALA A 441 -12.33 -15.39 5.85
CA ALA A 441 -12.32 -16.57 4.99
C ALA A 441 -11.02 -17.38 5.15
N LEU A 442 -9.88 -16.71 5.31
CA LEU A 442 -8.60 -17.38 5.55
C LEU A 442 -8.54 -18.05 6.92
N LEU A 443 -9.22 -17.53 7.95
CA LEU A 443 -9.29 -18.20 9.24
C LEU A 443 -9.88 -19.61 9.12
N GLU A 444 -10.96 -19.78 8.33
CA GLU A 444 -11.54 -21.10 8.09
C GLU A 444 -10.59 -22.02 7.32
N VAL A 445 -9.88 -21.49 6.30
CA VAL A 445 -8.89 -22.25 5.53
C VAL A 445 -7.73 -22.72 6.40
N LEU A 446 -7.27 -21.87 7.33
CA LEU A 446 -6.05 -22.07 8.09
C LEU A 446 -6.28 -22.75 9.45
N ASP A 447 -7.49 -22.73 9.97
CA ASP A 447 -7.82 -23.34 11.25
C ASP A 447 -7.92 -24.88 11.10
N PRO A 448 -7.02 -25.66 11.74
CA PRO A 448 -7.08 -27.12 11.66
C PRO A 448 -8.38 -27.74 12.21
N GLU A 449 -9.14 -27.00 13.03
CA GLU A 449 -10.40 -27.44 13.56
C GLU A 449 -11.57 -27.25 12.58
N GLN A 450 -11.45 -26.33 11.63
CA GLN A 450 -12.50 -25.97 10.67
C GLN A 450 -12.17 -26.36 9.22
N ASN A 451 -10.91 -26.45 8.84
CA ASN A 451 -10.47 -26.62 7.46
C ASN A 451 -10.88 -27.95 6.81
N HIS A 452 -11.32 -28.93 7.61
CA HIS A 452 -11.83 -30.21 7.09
C HIS A 452 -13.24 -30.08 6.46
N THR A 453 -13.95 -28.99 6.75
CA THR A 453 -15.28 -28.64 6.24
C THR A 453 -15.27 -27.27 5.54
N PHE A 454 -14.21 -26.99 4.77
CA PHE A 454 -14.11 -25.73 4.04
C PHE A 454 -15.25 -25.56 3.04
N GLY A 455 -16.06 -24.52 3.23
CA GLY A 455 -17.21 -24.19 2.41
C GLY A 455 -16.89 -23.19 1.31
N ASP A 456 -16.84 -23.64 0.06
CA ASP A 456 -16.78 -22.75 -1.11
C ASP A 456 -18.20 -22.49 -1.66
N HIS A 457 -18.53 -21.21 -1.89
CA HIS A 457 -19.86 -20.79 -2.32
C HIS A 457 -20.24 -21.26 -3.73
N TYR A 458 -19.26 -21.58 -4.58
CA TYR A 458 -19.51 -22.09 -5.93
C TYR A 458 -19.84 -23.58 -5.92
N ILE A 459 -19.02 -24.38 -5.23
CA ILE A 459 -19.23 -25.83 -5.22
C ILE A 459 -20.33 -26.26 -4.25
N GLU A 460 -20.62 -25.42 -3.21
CA GLU A 460 -21.65 -25.63 -2.19
C GLU A 460 -21.60 -27.04 -1.55
N VAL A 461 -20.45 -27.64 -1.44
CA VAL A 461 -20.13 -28.86 -0.71
C VAL A 461 -18.82 -28.67 0.02
N ASP A 462 -18.70 -29.31 1.19
CA ASP A 462 -17.50 -29.19 1.98
C ASP A 462 -16.30 -29.85 1.29
N PHE A 463 -15.17 -29.17 1.30
CA PHE A 463 -13.90 -29.66 0.82
C PHE A 463 -12.91 -29.79 1.97
N ASP A 464 -12.34 -30.98 2.15
CA ASP A 464 -11.39 -31.24 3.23
C ASP A 464 -9.98 -30.76 2.86
N LEU A 465 -9.52 -29.69 3.52
CA LEU A 465 -8.19 -29.09 3.37
C LEU A 465 -7.17 -29.60 4.40
N SER A 466 -7.53 -30.56 5.27
CA SER A 466 -6.68 -31.03 6.39
C SER A 466 -5.36 -31.68 5.94
N ASP A 467 -5.27 -32.16 4.70
CA ASP A 467 -4.06 -32.75 4.13
C ASP A 467 -3.11 -31.69 3.50
N VAL A 468 -3.59 -30.46 3.32
CA VAL A 468 -2.82 -29.37 2.72
C VAL A 468 -1.81 -28.83 3.74
N MET A 469 -0.57 -28.69 3.35
CA MET A 469 0.44 -28.01 4.14
C MET A 469 0.45 -26.53 3.78
N PHE A 470 -0.09 -25.69 4.63
CA PHE A 470 -0.05 -24.23 4.43
C PHE A 470 1.24 -23.64 4.96
N VAL A 471 1.82 -22.74 4.18
CA VAL A 471 2.96 -21.90 4.58
C VAL A 471 2.62 -20.47 4.17
N ALA A 472 2.78 -19.50 5.05
CA ALA A 472 2.56 -18.10 4.75
C ALA A 472 3.88 -17.35 4.59
N THR A 473 3.88 -16.28 3.79
CA THR A 473 4.98 -15.32 3.74
C THR A 473 4.48 -13.92 4.01
N SER A 474 5.29 -13.13 4.67
CA SER A 474 5.02 -11.72 4.97
C SER A 474 6.29 -10.89 4.87
N ASN A 475 6.17 -9.61 4.53
CA ASN A 475 7.29 -8.68 4.60
C ASN A 475 7.35 -7.98 5.97
N SER A 476 6.23 -7.84 6.65
CA SER A 476 6.09 -7.17 7.95
C SER A 476 5.25 -8.01 8.91
N LEU A 477 5.20 -7.62 10.19
CA LEU A 477 4.30 -8.23 11.19
C LEU A 477 2.90 -7.60 11.18
N ASN A 478 2.60 -6.77 10.20
CA ASN A 478 1.27 -6.17 10.05
C ASN A 478 0.26 -7.18 9.49
N ILE A 479 0.04 -8.24 10.25
CA ILE A 479 -0.90 -9.33 9.95
C ILE A 479 -2.07 -9.20 10.92
N PRO A 480 -3.32 -9.43 10.48
CA PRO A 480 -4.47 -9.45 11.38
C PRO A 480 -4.22 -10.36 12.60
N PRO A 481 -4.44 -9.89 13.84
CA PRO A 481 -4.09 -10.62 15.05
C PRO A 481 -4.66 -12.04 15.10
N ALA A 482 -5.92 -12.21 14.66
CA ALA A 482 -6.59 -13.50 14.63
C ALA A 482 -5.89 -14.54 13.71
N LEU A 483 -5.26 -14.09 12.62
CA LEU A 483 -4.44 -14.94 11.77
C LEU A 483 -3.08 -15.21 12.39
N LEU A 484 -2.48 -14.18 13.02
CA LEU A 484 -1.17 -14.28 13.63
C LEU A 484 -1.14 -15.31 14.78
N ASP A 485 -2.22 -15.39 15.58
CA ASP A 485 -2.37 -16.37 16.66
C ASP A 485 -2.33 -17.83 16.18
N ARG A 486 -2.58 -18.07 14.91
CA ARG A 486 -2.54 -19.40 14.28
C ARG A 486 -1.23 -19.70 13.57
N MET A 487 -0.27 -18.77 13.64
CA MET A 487 0.97 -18.83 12.88
C MET A 487 2.18 -18.96 13.80
N GLU A 488 3.09 -19.85 13.43
CA GLU A 488 4.43 -19.89 13.96
C GLU A 488 5.31 -18.96 13.12
N VAL A 489 5.68 -17.82 13.69
CA VAL A 489 6.47 -16.79 13.00
C VAL A 489 7.95 -17.16 13.01
N ILE A 490 8.49 -17.37 11.82
CA ILE A 490 9.93 -17.55 11.60
C ILE A 490 10.47 -16.28 10.94
N ARG A 491 11.31 -15.54 11.67
CA ARG A 491 11.91 -14.30 11.17
C ARG A 491 13.14 -14.57 10.33
N LEU A 492 13.14 -14.09 9.09
CA LEU A 492 14.28 -14.09 8.19
C LEU A 492 14.92 -12.71 8.23
N ALA A 493 16.16 -12.65 8.69
CA ALA A 493 16.96 -11.43 8.63
C ALA A 493 17.51 -11.20 7.20
N GLY A 494 18.06 -10.00 6.98
CA GLY A 494 18.83 -9.71 5.78
C GLY A 494 20.15 -10.48 5.73
N TYR A 495 20.72 -10.57 4.52
CA TYR A 495 22.01 -11.21 4.31
C TYR A 495 23.18 -10.24 4.52
N THR A 496 24.29 -10.77 5.05
CA THR A 496 25.58 -10.06 5.08
C THR A 496 26.18 -9.94 3.67
N GLU A 497 27.21 -9.14 3.51
CA GLU A 497 27.90 -9.00 2.22
C GLU A 497 28.49 -10.35 1.76
N ASP A 498 29.13 -11.08 2.66
CA ASP A 498 29.75 -12.38 2.34
C ASP A 498 28.70 -13.44 1.97
N GLU A 499 27.57 -13.49 2.70
CA GLU A 499 26.44 -14.34 2.33
C GLU A 499 25.89 -13.99 0.94
N LYS A 500 25.76 -12.69 0.61
CA LYS A 500 25.32 -12.24 -0.72
C LYS A 500 26.31 -12.65 -1.81
N VAL A 501 27.62 -12.52 -1.57
CA VAL A 501 28.67 -12.97 -2.52
C VAL A 501 28.49 -14.45 -2.79
N HIS A 502 28.37 -15.26 -1.76
CA HIS A 502 28.19 -16.70 -1.90
C HIS A 502 26.89 -17.06 -2.65
N ILE A 503 25.78 -16.40 -2.30
CA ILE A 503 24.49 -16.60 -2.97
C ILE A 503 24.58 -16.24 -4.46
N VAL A 504 25.31 -15.18 -4.83
CA VAL A 504 25.50 -14.82 -6.23
C VAL A 504 26.31 -15.89 -6.95
N GLN A 505 27.42 -16.28 -6.40
CA GLN A 505 28.32 -17.25 -7.04
C GLN A 505 27.67 -18.62 -7.22
N THR A 506 26.97 -19.10 -6.18
CA THR A 506 26.43 -20.46 -6.15
C THR A 506 25.07 -20.58 -6.85
N TYR A 507 24.20 -19.57 -6.71
CA TYR A 507 22.81 -19.71 -7.15
C TYR A 507 22.40 -18.70 -8.22
N LEU A 508 22.68 -17.39 -8.01
CA LEU A 508 22.11 -16.36 -8.90
C LEU A 508 22.84 -16.27 -10.22
N LEU A 509 24.15 -16.27 -10.22
CA LEU A 509 24.96 -16.14 -11.45
C LEU A 509 24.73 -17.32 -12.41
N PRO A 510 24.80 -18.60 -11.98
CA PRO A 510 24.48 -19.74 -12.85
C PRO A 510 23.05 -19.69 -13.38
N LYS A 511 22.07 -19.31 -12.54
CA LYS A 511 20.68 -19.12 -12.94
C LYS A 511 20.54 -18.03 -14.00
N GLN A 512 21.22 -16.88 -13.83
CA GLN A 512 21.13 -15.77 -14.77
C GLN A 512 21.87 -16.03 -16.07
N ILE A 513 22.99 -16.73 -16.04
CA ILE A 513 23.71 -17.24 -17.23
C ILE A 513 22.74 -18.07 -18.08
N LYS A 514 22.09 -19.06 -17.47
CA LYS A 514 21.12 -19.92 -18.15
C LYS A 514 19.91 -19.16 -18.67
N ASN A 515 19.32 -18.29 -17.85
CA ASN A 515 18.10 -17.54 -18.21
C ASN A 515 18.31 -16.51 -19.31
N ASN A 516 19.51 -15.94 -19.40
CA ASN A 516 19.84 -14.94 -20.41
C ASN A 516 20.55 -15.54 -21.65
N GLY A 517 20.76 -16.85 -21.67
CA GLY A 517 21.36 -17.54 -22.81
C GLY A 517 22.85 -17.24 -23.05
N VAL A 518 23.59 -16.92 -21.97
CA VAL A 518 25.06 -16.81 -22.01
C VAL A 518 25.63 -18.20 -22.19
N LYS A 519 26.54 -18.39 -23.14
CA LYS A 519 27.18 -19.66 -23.39
C LYS A 519 28.32 -19.91 -22.40
N ASP A 520 28.67 -21.19 -22.26
CA ASP A 520 29.78 -21.57 -21.41
C ASP A 520 31.11 -20.92 -21.90
N GLY A 521 31.79 -20.26 -20.99
CA GLY A 521 33.04 -19.57 -21.24
C GLY A 521 32.93 -18.12 -21.75
N GLU A 522 31.73 -17.61 -22.03
CA GLU A 522 31.54 -16.21 -22.48
C GLU A 522 31.65 -15.18 -21.38
N LEU A 523 31.29 -15.53 -20.14
CA LEU A 523 31.24 -14.59 -18.98
C LEU A 523 31.94 -15.20 -17.77
N GLU A 524 32.75 -14.38 -17.13
CA GLU A 524 33.27 -14.58 -15.80
C GLU A 524 33.01 -13.32 -14.96
N VAL A 525 32.47 -13.47 -13.75
CA VAL A 525 32.25 -12.37 -12.82
C VAL A 525 33.12 -12.59 -11.59
N ALA A 526 34.13 -11.74 -11.44
CA ALA A 526 35.05 -11.81 -10.31
C ALA A 526 34.33 -11.45 -8.99
N GLU A 527 34.81 -11.99 -7.88
CA GLU A 527 34.27 -11.66 -6.56
C GLU A 527 34.32 -10.14 -6.27
N SER A 528 35.39 -9.47 -6.72
CA SER A 528 35.51 -8.00 -6.61
C SER A 528 34.36 -7.25 -7.29
N ALA A 529 33.91 -7.76 -8.45
CA ALA A 529 32.76 -7.20 -9.14
C ALA A 529 31.46 -7.42 -8.34
N ILE A 530 31.26 -8.61 -7.77
CA ILE A 530 30.07 -8.92 -6.97
C ILE A 530 30.04 -8.01 -5.74
N ARG A 531 31.16 -7.83 -5.03
CA ARG A 531 31.26 -6.89 -3.91
C ARG A 531 31.01 -5.45 -4.36
N GLY A 532 31.54 -5.05 -5.51
CA GLY A 532 31.27 -3.74 -6.12
C GLY A 532 29.77 -3.53 -6.42
N ILE A 533 29.07 -4.56 -6.94
CA ILE A 533 27.61 -4.48 -7.18
C ILE A 533 26.87 -4.30 -5.85
N ILE A 534 27.19 -5.09 -4.83
CA ILE A 534 26.55 -5.03 -3.51
C ILE A 534 26.72 -3.64 -2.89
N ARG A 535 27.93 -3.08 -2.96
CA ARG A 535 28.28 -1.81 -2.31
C ARG A 535 27.76 -0.58 -3.02
N TYR A 536 27.84 -0.55 -4.35
CA TYR A 536 27.64 0.67 -5.15
C TYR A 536 26.38 0.66 -6.01
N TYR A 537 25.74 -0.48 -6.26
CA TYR A 537 24.58 -0.56 -7.14
C TYR A 537 23.32 -1.09 -6.47
N THR A 538 23.43 -1.66 -5.26
CA THR A 538 22.29 -2.19 -4.51
C THR A 538 22.25 -1.66 -3.07
N ARG A 539 21.03 -1.45 -2.55
CA ARG A 539 20.79 -1.08 -1.15
C ARG A 539 19.55 -1.85 -0.69
N GLU A 540 19.75 -3.09 -0.29
CA GLU A 540 18.67 -4.00 0.10
C GLU A 540 19.15 -5.03 1.12
N ALA A 541 18.22 -5.51 1.96
CA ALA A 541 18.49 -6.59 2.90
C ALA A 541 18.63 -7.96 2.19
N GLY A 542 17.82 -8.19 1.17
CA GLY A 542 17.84 -9.41 0.36
C GLY A 542 18.78 -9.35 -0.84
N VAL A 543 18.45 -10.11 -1.89
CA VAL A 543 19.25 -10.24 -3.12
C VAL A 543 18.46 -9.95 -4.40
N ARG A 544 17.27 -9.34 -4.33
CA ARG A 544 16.39 -9.15 -5.49
C ARG A 544 16.93 -8.11 -6.48
N SER A 545 17.44 -6.99 -5.98
CA SER A 545 18.08 -5.97 -6.82
C SER A 545 19.43 -6.44 -7.31
N LEU A 546 20.18 -7.18 -6.49
CA LEU A 546 21.44 -7.82 -6.85
C LEU A 546 21.23 -8.80 -8.02
N GLU A 547 20.20 -9.64 -7.97
CA GLU A 547 19.84 -10.54 -9.09
C GLU A 547 19.55 -9.76 -10.37
N ARG A 548 18.86 -8.60 -10.28
CA ARG A 548 18.56 -7.74 -11.43
C ARG A 548 19.81 -7.13 -12.04
N GLU A 549 20.75 -6.67 -11.23
CA GLU A 549 22.01 -6.09 -11.73
C GLU A 549 22.90 -7.19 -12.35
N VAL A 550 22.98 -8.38 -11.75
CA VAL A 550 23.66 -9.54 -12.36
C VAL A 550 23.01 -9.92 -13.71
N SER A 551 21.69 -9.97 -13.78
CA SER A 551 20.98 -10.22 -15.04
C SER A 551 21.26 -9.15 -16.10
N LYS A 552 21.42 -7.88 -15.69
CA LYS A 552 21.77 -6.77 -16.60
C LYS A 552 23.17 -6.96 -17.20
N ILE A 553 24.13 -7.43 -16.41
CA ILE A 553 25.45 -7.79 -16.90
C ILE A 553 25.34 -8.89 -17.95
N CYS A 554 24.65 -10.00 -17.64
CA CYS A 554 24.45 -11.10 -18.57
C CYS A 554 23.84 -10.63 -19.91
N ARG A 555 22.78 -9.79 -19.85
CA ARG A 555 22.14 -9.24 -21.07
C ARG A 555 23.08 -8.36 -21.87
N LYS A 556 23.90 -7.52 -21.23
CA LYS A 556 24.88 -6.70 -21.95
C LYS A 556 25.96 -7.51 -22.61
N VAL A 557 26.43 -8.58 -21.94
CA VAL A 557 27.39 -9.51 -22.51
C VAL A 557 26.81 -10.20 -23.74
N VAL A 558 25.61 -10.77 -23.66
CA VAL A 558 24.94 -11.41 -24.82
C VAL A 558 24.75 -10.41 -25.97
N LYS A 559 24.33 -9.17 -25.67
CA LYS A 559 24.23 -8.09 -26.65
C LYS A 559 25.57 -7.82 -27.32
N GLY A 560 26.67 -7.75 -26.54
CA GLY A 560 28.01 -7.49 -27.05
C GLY A 560 28.49 -8.58 -28.02
N PHE A 561 28.28 -9.87 -27.69
CA PHE A 561 28.54 -10.97 -28.58
C PHE A 561 27.68 -10.94 -29.86
N ALA A 562 26.38 -10.67 -29.71
CA ALA A 562 25.48 -10.56 -30.89
C ALA A 562 25.86 -9.42 -31.83
N LEU A 563 26.39 -8.31 -31.31
CA LEU A 563 26.88 -7.17 -32.08
C LEU A 563 28.35 -7.31 -32.49
N LYS A 564 29.00 -8.46 -32.22
CA LYS A 564 30.43 -8.74 -32.49
C LYS A 564 31.39 -7.72 -31.82
N GLN A 565 30.98 -7.14 -30.71
CA GLN A 565 31.82 -6.26 -29.88
C GLN A 565 32.80 -7.06 -29.01
N TYR A 566 32.44 -8.28 -28.68
CA TYR A 566 33.25 -9.24 -27.92
C TYR A 566 33.55 -10.47 -28.79
N THR A 567 34.79 -10.93 -28.79
CA THR A 567 35.27 -12.17 -29.46
C THR A 567 35.72 -13.19 -28.44
N ASP A 568 36.18 -12.72 -27.29
CA ASP A 568 36.78 -13.52 -26.22
C ASP A 568 35.92 -13.43 -24.94
N LYS A 569 36.25 -14.30 -24.00
CA LYS A 569 35.62 -14.33 -22.66
C LYS A 569 35.64 -12.97 -22.00
N VAL A 570 34.47 -12.48 -21.59
CA VAL A 570 34.32 -11.21 -20.86
C VAL A 570 34.51 -11.46 -19.37
N VAL A 571 35.54 -10.84 -18.81
CA VAL A 571 35.81 -10.86 -17.36
C VAL A 571 35.32 -9.54 -16.74
N VAL A 572 34.33 -9.62 -15.84
CA VAL A 572 33.78 -8.47 -15.13
C VAL A 572 34.47 -8.35 -13.77
N THR A 573 35.07 -7.18 -13.52
CA THR A 573 35.75 -6.81 -12.27
C THR A 573 35.19 -5.51 -11.73
N ASP A 574 35.56 -5.09 -10.52
CA ASP A 574 35.13 -3.79 -9.98
C ASP A 574 35.56 -2.61 -10.87
N ALA A 575 36.69 -2.72 -11.55
CA ALA A 575 37.23 -1.66 -12.42
C ALA A 575 36.36 -1.38 -13.66
N ASN A 576 35.71 -2.40 -14.24
CA ASN A 576 34.89 -2.27 -15.45
C ASN A 576 33.38 -2.39 -15.22
N LEU A 577 32.95 -2.41 -13.96
CA LEU A 577 31.51 -2.44 -13.62
C LEU A 577 30.72 -1.29 -14.25
N ASN A 578 31.32 -0.11 -14.35
CA ASN A 578 30.66 1.07 -14.93
C ASN A 578 30.25 0.86 -16.39
N ASP A 579 30.98 0.03 -17.15
CA ASP A 579 30.65 -0.28 -18.55
C ASP A 579 29.37 -1.10 -18.66
N PHE A 580 29.10 -1.94 -17.66
CA PHE A 580 27.94 -2.82 -17.62
C PHE A 580 26.74 -2.19 -16.87
N LEU A 581 26.97 -1.52 -15.76
CA LEU A 581 25.90 -1.06 -14.88
C LEU A 581 25.66 0.45 -14.94
N GLY A 582 26.63 1.21 -15.47
CA GLY A 582 26.61 2.67 -15.50
C GLY A 582 27.19 3.27 -14.24
N VAL A 583 26.90 4.54 -13.98
CA VAL A 583 27.41 5.28 -12.84
C VAL A 583 27.00 4.61 -11.52
N ARG A 584 27.90 4.60 -10.55
CA ARG A 584 27.63 4.11 -9.18
C ARG A 584 26.43 4.87 -8.59
N LYS A 585 25.49 4.11 -8.04
CA LYS A 585 24.22 4.66 -7.52
C LYS A 585 24.30 5.07 -6.05
N PHE A 586 25.20 4.42 -5.31
CA PHE A 586 25.33 4.57 -3.87
C PHE A 586 26.80 4.79 -3.51
N SER A 587 27.04 5.56 -2.46
CA SER A 587 28.33 5.69 -1.81
C SER A 587 28.48 4.61 -0.75
N TYR A 588 29.68 4.02 -0.65
CA TYR A 588 29.98 3.01 0.35
C TYR A 588 31.11 3.49 1.24
N GLY A 589 30.94 3.35 2.57
CA GLY A 589 31.99 3.68 3.53
C GLY A 589 32.17 5.18 3.76
N GLU A 590 31.18 5.99 3.43
CA GLU A 590 31.17 7.42 3.74
C GLU A 590 30.50 7.70 5.09
N ALA A 591 30.92 7.02 6.16
CA ALA A 591 30.89 7.68 7.46
C ALA A 591 31.78 8.92 7.31
N THR A 592 31.32 10.08 7.77
CA THR A 592 32.08 11.33 7.75
C THR A 592 33.49 11.05 8.22
N LYS A 593 34.48 11.44 7.43
CA LYS A 593 35.88 11.14 7.72
C LYS A 593 36.47 12.01 8.84
N GLU A 594 35.73 13.01 9.28
CA GLU A 594 36.18 14.02 10.24
C GLU A 594 35.17 14.12 11.39
N ASP A 595 35.71 14.28 12.59
CA ASP A 595 34.94 14.52 13.81
C ASP A 595 34.29 15.91 13.74
N GLN A 596 32.96 15.95 13.85
CA GLN A 596 32.20 17.21 13.67
C GLN A 596 31.35 17.53 14.91
N VAL A 597 31.18 18.85 15.14
CA VAL A 597 30.32 19.36 16.18
C VAL A 597 28.85 19.26 15.73
N GLY A 598 28.03 18.69 16.58
CA GLY A 598 26.57 18.56 16.31
C GLY A 598 26.17 17.49 15.31
N GLN A 599 27.12 16.73 14.76
CA GLN A 599 26.80 15.65 13.83
C GLN A 599 27.04 14.28 14.47
N VAL A 600 26.04 13.43 14.44
CA VAL A 600 26.04 12.08 15.04
C VAL A 600 25.55 11.06 14.06
N VAL A 601 26.17 9.89 14.05
CA VAL A 601 25.70 8.74 13.28
C VAL A 601 24.83 7.86 14.16
N GLY A 602 23.52 7.83 13.88
CA GLY A 602 22.58 6.89 14.43
C GLY A 602 22.43 5.65 13.53
N LEU A 603 21.75 4.63 14.05
CA LEU A 603 21.44 3.41 13.30
C LEU A 603 19.93 3.25 13.17
N ALA A 604 19.44 3.21 11.94
CA ALA A 604 18.04 3.00 11.61
C ALA A 604 17.79 1.58 11.12
N TRP A 605 16.58 1.10 11.37
CA TRP A 605 16.03 -0.09 10.73
C TRP A 605 14.99 0.33 9.71
N THR A 606 15.01 -0.27 8.53
CA THR A 606 14.06 -0.04 7.45
C THR A 606 13.57 -1.37 6.87
N GLU A 607 12.49 -1.35 6.11
CA GLU A 607 11.97 -2.55 5.44
C GLU A 607 12.98 -3.19 4.46
N VAL A 608 13.98 -2.43 4.02
CA VAL A 608 15.04 -2.91 3.13
C VAL A 608 16.33 -3.29 3.87
N GLY A 609 16.34 -3.20 5.20
CA GLY A 609 17.46 -3.53 6.08
C GLY A 609 17.89 -2.38 6.98
N GLY A 610 19.07 -2.50 7.58
CA GLY A 610 19.64 -1.43 8.39
C GLY A 610 20.29 -0.34 7.55
N ASP A 611 20.30 0.88 8.08
CA ASP A 611 20.90 2.06 7.46
C ASP A 611 21.60 2.97 8.47
N LEU A 612 22.56 3.78 8.00
CA LEU A 612 23.17 4.84 8.77
C LEU A 612 22.26 6.07 8.73
N LEU A 613 22.00 6.65 9.88
CA LEU A 613 21.17 7.83 10.04
C LEU A 613 22.02 8.98 10.55
N THR A 614 22.38 9.91 9.69
CA THR A 614 23.05 11.13 10.13
C THR A 614 22.05 12.04 10.82
N ILE A 615 22.41 12.53 12.00
CA ILE A 615 21.62 13.48 12.78
C ILE A 615 22.50 14.71 12.98
N GLU A 616 21.97 15.86 12.58
CA GLU A 616 22.67 17.14 12.68
C GLU A 616 21.94 18.07 13.66
N ALA A 617 22.68 18.68 14.56
CA ALA A 617 22.20 19.70 15.48
C ALA A 617 22.96 21.00 15.27
N ALA A 618 22.24 22.08 15.03
CA ALA A 618 22.80 23.42 14.90
C ALA A 618 22.16 24.36 15.92
N ILE A 619 22.98 25.29 16.45
CA ILE A 619 22.52 26.26 17.41
C ILE A 619 22.56 27.64 16.77
N MET A 620 21.51 28.40 16.96
CA MET A 620 21.38 29.77 16.45
C MET A 620 20.79 30.71 17.52
N PRO A 621 21.03 32.04 17.43
CA PRO A 621 20.35 32.99 18.31
C PRO A 621 18.83 32.85 18.19
N GLY A 622 18.11 32.77 19.33
CA GLY A 622 16.68 32.55 19.32
C GLY A 622 16.02 32.72 20.69
N LYS A 623 14.91 32.08 20.91
CA LYS A 623 14.10 32.15 22.14
C LYS A 623 13.90 30.77 22.79
N GLY A 624 14.82 29.83 22.55
CA GLY A 624 14.75 28.49 23.13
C GLY A 624 13.85 27.52 22.34
N ASN A 625 13.50 27.84 21.09
CA ASN A 625 12.67 26.94 20.28
C ASN A 625 13.46 25.75 19.75
N ILE A 626 12.76 24.63 19.50
CA ILE A 626 13.31 23.50 18.75
C ILE A 626 12.70 23.47 17.36
N ILE A 627 13.56 23.56 16.36
CA ILE A 627 13.21 23.40 14.95
C ILE A 627 13.56 21.97 14.55
N ARG A 628 12.64 21.27 13.92
CA ARG A 628 12.79 19.86 13.50
C ARG A 628 12.54 19.76 12.01
N THR A 629 13.48 19.18 11.28
CA THR A 629 13.35 18.96 9.83
C THR A 629 13.85 17.56 9.45
N GLY A 630 13.41 17.02 8.30
CA GLY A 630 13.79 15.70 7.80
C GLY A 630 12.66 14.68 7.77
N GLN A 631 11.39 15.12 7.70
CA GLN A 631 10.18 14.26 7.69
C GLN A 631 10.13 13.29 8.88
N LEU A 632 10.28 13.84 10.09
CA LEU A 632 10.23 13.08 11.32
C LEU A 632 8.78 12.73 11.66
N GLY A 633 8.51 11.46 11.94
CA GLY A 633 7.25 10.98 12.50
C GLY A 633 7.05 11.43 13.96
N ASP A 634 5.90 11.14 14.52
CA ASP A 634 5.53 11.68 15.83
C ASP A 634 6.36 11.07 16.96
N VAL A 635 6.66 9.77 16.91
CA VAL A 635 7.52 9.10 17.90
C VAL A 635 8.94 9.69 17.89
N MET A 636 9.47 10.00 16.71
CA MET A 636 10.79 10.60 16.59
C MET A 636 10.81 12.05 17.08
N LYS A 637 9.71 12.80 16.91
CA LYS A 637 9.56 14.16 17.49
C LYS A 637 9.53 14.12 19.02
N GLU A 638 8.84 13.14 19.60
CA GLU A 638 8.84 12.91 21.05
C GLU A 638 10.23 12.58 21.56
N SER A 639 11.00 11.75 20.82
CA SER A 639 12.39 11.44 21.17
C SER A 639 13.28 12.69 21.20
N VAL A 640 13.05 13.66 20.33
CA VAL A 640 13.76 14.96 20.34
C VAL A 640 13.45 15.74 21.62
N GLU A 641 12.18 15.76 22.06
CA GLU A 641 11.78 16.45 23.30
C GLU A 641 12.33 15.74 24.54
N ALA A 642 12.33 14.42 24.56
CA ALA A 642 12.92 13.62 25.62
C ALA A 642 14.43 13.88 25.71
N ALA A 643 15.15 13.87 24.59
CA ALA A 643 16.58 14.16 24.52
C ALA A 643 16.89 15.57 25.05
N ARG A 644 16.13 16.60 24.66
CA ARG A 644 16.27 17.96 25.20
C ARG A 644 16.12 17.99 26.72
N SER A 645 15.09 17.32 27.23
CA SER A 645 14.80 17.27 28.66
C SER A 645 15.94 16.61 29.45
N VAL A 646 16.51 15.52 28.92
CA VAL A 646 17.66 14.80 29.50
C VAL A 646 18.88 15.70 29.51
N VAL A 647 19.18 16.44 28.43
CA VAL A 647 20.32 17.36 28.37
C VAL A 647 20.13 18.52 29.36
N ARG A 648 18.93 19.11 29.42
CA ARG A 648 18.64 20.20 30.34
C ARG A 648 18.75 19.77 31.81
N SER A 649 18.26 18.58 32.16
CA SER A 649 18.40 18.04 33.53
C SER A 649 19.85 17.79 33.96
N ARG A 650 20.77 17.68 33.02
CA ARG A 650 22.21 17.45 33.21
C ARG A 650 23.08 18.64 32.87
N ALA A 651 22.46 19.78 32.56
CA ALA A 651 23.16 20.99 32.06
C ALA A 651 24.38 21.35 32.89
N ALA A 652 24.27 21.47 34.20
CA ALA A 652 25.37 21.79 35.09
C ALA A 652 26.55 20.81 35.00
N ARG A 653 26.26 19.50 34.93
CA ARG A 653 27.30 18.43 34.80
C ARG A 653 27.97 18.45 33.42
N LEU A 654 27.24 18.91 32.41
CA LEU A 654 27.69 18.98 31.03
C LEU A 654 28.34 20.34 30.68
N GLY A 655 28.49 21.25 31.66
CA GLY A 655 29.06 22.57 31.45
C GLY A 655 28.16 23.50 30.62
N ILE A 656 26.88 23.21 30.55
CA ILE A 656 25.89 23.96 29.74
C ILE A 656 25.15 24.92 30.65
N LYS A 657 25.20 26.24 30.36
CA LYS A 657 24.46 27.26 31.12
C LYS A 657 22.98 27.23 30.72
N ASP A 658 22.08 27.36 31.71
CA ASP A 658 20.62 27.34 31.46
C ASP A 658 20.15 28.43 30.51
N GLU A 659 20.82 29.57 30.49
CA GLU A 659 20.57 30.66 29.55
C GLU A 659 20.67 30.25 28.07
N LEU A 660 21.46 29.23 27.75
CA LEU A 660 21.57 28.73 26.36
C LEU A 660 20.25 28.09 25.89
N PHE A 661 19.48 27.46 26.78
CA PHE A 661 18.18 26.90 26.46
C PHE A 661 17.08 27.94 26.23
N GLU A 662 17.26 29.16 26.73
CA GLU A 662 16.31 30.27 26.61
C GLU A 662 16.68 31.27 25.51
N LYS A 663 17.97 31.47 25.26
CA LYS A 663 18.46 32.47 24.31
C LYS A 663 18.97 31.90 22.98
N ARG A 664 18.88 30.57 22.81
CA ARG A 664 19.31 29.88 21.59
C ARG A 664 18.24 28.95 21.09
N ASP A 665 17.94 29.04 19.81
CA ASP A 665 17.14 28.03 19.12
C ASP A 665 18.04 26.87 18.67
N ILE A 666 17.53 25.65 18.78
CA ILE A 666 18.26 24.45 18.36
C ILE A 666 17.52 23.85 17.18
N HIS A 667 18.22 23.65 16.08
CA HIS A 667 17.69 23.02 14.90
C HIS A 667 18.23 21.59 14.80
N ILE A 668 17.35 20.61 14.89
CA ILE A 668 17.65 19.20 14.59
C ILE A 668 17.23 18.91 13.16
N HIS A 669 18.16 18.44 12.37
CA HIS A 669 17.94 18.00 11.01
C HIS A 669 18.37 16.56 10.83
N VAL A 670 17.53 15.76 10.19
CA VAL A 670 17.88 14.41 9.76
C VAL A 670 17.79 14.37 8.24
N PRO A 671 18.93 14.38 7.53
CA PRO A 671 18.98 14.38 6.07
C PRO A 671 18.17 13.27 5.42
N ASP A 672 18.02 13.27 4.08
CA ASP A 672 17.14 12.41 3.30
C ASP A 672 15.64 12.71 3.49
N GLY A 673 15.26 13.97 3.25
CA GLY A 673 13.88 14.44 3.36
C GLY A 673 12.85 13.73 2.46
N ALA A 674 13.27 12.88 1.53
CA ALA A 674 12.38 12.07 0.70
C ALA A 674 11.85 10.81 1.41
N THR A 675 12.48 10.39 2.53
CA THR A 675 12.13 9.17 3.27
C THR A 675 11.56 9.55 4.63
N PRO A 676 10.30 9.22 4.95
CA PRO A 676 9.76 9.38 6.30
C PRO A 676 10.55 8.57 7.32
N LYS A 677 10.84 9.17 8.46
CA LYS A 677 11.61 8.55 9.54
C LYS A 677 10.80 8.59 10.83
N ASP A 678 10.60 7.45 11.45
CA ASP A 678 9.91 7.36 12.73
C ASP A 678 10.50 6.26 13.61
N GLY A 679 10.42 6.45 14.93
CA GLY A 679 10.84 5.47 15.92
C GLY A 679 11.65 6.08 17.07
N PRO A 680 11.66 5.43 18.24
CA PRO A 680 12.29 5.95 19.46
C PRO A 680 13.81 5.72 19.50
N SER A 681 14.35 4.83 18.67
CA SER A 681 15.73 4.33 18.76
C SER A 681 16.84 5.35 18.43
N ALA A 682 16.48 6.55 18.01
CA ALA A 682 17.42 7.66 17.77
C ALA A 682 17.66 8.55 19.01
N GLY A 683 17.00 8.28 20.14
CA GLY A 683 17.05 9.12 21.33
C GLY A 683 18.47 9.35 21.88
N ALA A 684 19.28 8.32 21.96
CA ALA A 684 20.67 8.42 22.37
C ALA A 684 21.52 9.30 21.43
N ALA A 685 21.32 9.12 20.12
CA ALA A 685 22.02 9.90 19.09
C ALA A 685 21.57 11.38 19.10
N MET A 686 20.30 11.65 19.29
CA MET A 686 19.77 13.00 19.41
C MET A 686 20.31 13.70 20.65
N THR A 687 20.37 12.99 21.80
CA THR A 687 20.94 13.53 23.04
C THR A 687 22.41 13.89 22.83
N THR A 688 23.18 13.02 22.18
CA THR A 688 24.59 13.25 21.88
C THR A 688 24.79 14.45 20.94
N ALA A 689 23.93 14.59 19.92
CA ALA A 689 23.94 15.72 19.01
C ALA A 689 23.66 17.06 19.74
N PHE A 690 22.68 17.08 20.65
CA PHE A 690 22.39 18.24 21.49
C PHE A 690 23.58 18.61 22.37
N VAL A 691 24.17 17.63 23.07
CA VAL A 691 25.34 17.90 23.95
C VAL A 691 26.51 18.41 23.13
N SER A 692 26.83 17.77 22.01
CA SER A 692 27.91 18.19 21.12
C SER A 692 27.69 19.63 20.61
N ALA A 693 26.50 19.94 20.12
CA ALA A 693 26.18 21.27 19.64
C ALA A 693 26.26 22.33 20.74
N LEU A 694 25.70 22.05 21.95
CA LEU A 694 25.67 23.00 23.06
C LEU A 694 27.04 23.23 23.70
N THR A 695 27.90 22.19 23.73
CA THR A 695 29.26 22.29 24.32
C THR A 695 30.35 22.65 23.30
N GLY A 696 30.04 22.57 21.99
CA GLY A 696 31.04 22.73 20.94
C GLY A 696 32.08 21.60 20.88
N ILE A 697 31.81 20.45 21.48
CA ILE A 697 32.69 19.27 21.49
C ILE A 697 32.34 18.38 20.29
N PRO A 698 33.31 18.08 19.40
CA PRO A 698 33.05 17.20 18.27
C PRO A 698 32.67 15.78 18.70
N VAL A 699 31.84 15.13 17.88
CA VAL A 699 31.52 13.71 17.99
C VAL A 699 32.47 12.93 17.10
N ARG A 700 32.93 11.79 17.57
CA ARG A 700 33.81 10.89 16.81
C ARG A 700 33.08 10.33 15.59
N ALA A 701 33.71 10.49 14.43
CA ALA A 701 33.17 10.07 13.13
C ALA A 701 33.07 8.52 12.98
N ASP A 702 33.92 7.77 13.73
CA ASP A 702 33.96 6.32 13.67
C ASP A 702 33.01 5.62 14.66
N VAL A 703 32.18 6.40 15.38
CA VAL A 703 31.21 5.90 16.37
C VAL A 703 29.80 6.04 15.85
N ALA A 704 29.03 4.99 15.91
CA ALA A 704 27.58 5.02 15.72
C ALA A 704 26.84 4.53 16.97
N MET A 705 25.59 4.92 17.11
CA MET A 705 24.80 4.57 18.27
C MET A 705 23.34 4.31 17.96
N THR A 706 22.70 3.53 18.82
CA THR A 706 21.26 3.32 18.80
C THR A 706 20.78 3.09 20.24
N GLY A 707 19.61 3.62 20.57
CA GLY A 707 18.99 3.47 21.86
C GLY A 707 17.83 4.47 22.02
N GLU A 708 16.77 4.02 22.65
CA GLU A 708 15.72 4.89 23.14
C GLU A 708 16.20 5.54 24.43
N ILE A 709 15.83 6.78 24.68
CA ILE A 709 16.25 7.54 25.85
C ILE A 709 15.06 7.80 26.77
N THR A 710 15.19 7.45 28.05
CA THR A 710 14.23 7.85 29.08
C THR A 710 14.57 9.23 29.65
N LEU A 711 13.62 9.91 30.28
CA LEU A 711 13.85 11.21 30.93
C LEU A 711 14.93 11.15 32.02
N ARG A 712 15.22 9.96 32.57
CA ARG A 712 16.31 9.73 33.53
C ARG A 712 17.66 9.56 32.86
N GLY A 713 17.70 9.49 31.53
CA GLY A 713 18.92 9.25 30.74
C GLY A 713 19.35 7.80 30.68
N GLU A 714 18.46 6.86 30.97
CA GLU A 714 18.66 5.44 30.75
C GLU A 714 18.46 5.14 29.27
N VAL A 715 19.31 4.30 28.70
CA VAL A 715 19.27 3.87 27.32
C VAL A 715 18.59 2.50 27.27
N THR A 716 17.37 2.43 26.71
CA THR A 716 16.52 1.24 26.71
C THR A 716 16.59 0.48 25.39
N ALA A 717 16.11 -0.77 25.42
CA ALA A 717 16.18 -1.72 24.32
C ALA A 717 15.55 -1.23 23.02
N ILE A 718 16.12 -1.69 21.90
CA ILE A 718 15.66 -1.39 20.55
C ILE A 718 15.43 -2.66 19.73
N GLY A 719 14.65 -2.54 18.67
CA GLY A 719 14.47 -3.59 17.68
C GLY A 719 15.47 -3.52 16.52
N GLY A 720 15.66 -4.64 15.82
CA GLY A 720 16.44 -4.73 14.58
C GLY A 720 17.95 -4.54 14.78
N LEU A 721 18.50 -5.01 15.91
CA LEU A 721 19.93 -4.85 16.21
C LEU A 721 20.82 -5.49 15.13
N LYS A 722 20.46 -6.66 14.61
CA LYS A 722 21.24 -7.34 13.57
C LYS A 722 21.39 -6.48 12.33
N GLU A 723 20.30 -5.96 11.81
CA GLU A 723 20.28 -5.11 10.61
C GLU A 723 21.06 -3.80 10.84
N LYS A 724 20.96 -3.22 12.04
CA LYS A 724 21.68 -2.01 12.44
C LYS A 724 23.18 -2.23 12.48
N LEU A 725 23.65 -3.33 13.06
CA LEU A 725 25.07 -3.68 13.11
C LEU A 725 25.63 -4.01 11.72
N LEU A 726 24.84 -4.67 10.86
CA LEU A 726 25.20 -4.91 9.48
C LEU A 726 25.32 -3.60 8.70
N ALA A 727 24.50 -2.59 8.99
CA ALA A 727 24.61 -1.26 8.38
C ALA A 727 25.86 -0.53 8.87
N ALA A 728 26.14 -0.57 10.17
CA ALA A 728 27.35 0.02 10.74
C ALA A 728 28.61 -0.59 10.12
N HIS A 729 28.66 -1.91 9.99
CA HIS A 729 29.75 -2.64 9.33
C HIS A 729 29.94 -2.18 7.88
N ARG A 730 28.85 -2.14 7.10
CA ARG A 730 28.88 -1.66 5.71
C ARG A 730 29.33 -0.20 5.60
N GLY A 731 28.94 0.64 6.56
CA GLY A 731 29.30 2.04 6.64
C GLY A 731 30.74 2.31 7.08
N GLY A 732 31.47 1.28 7.49
CA GLY A 732 32.86 1.42 7.96
C GLY A 732 32.99 1.99 9.37
N ILE A 733 31.91 1.93 10.18
CA ILE A 733 31.90 2.29 11.59
C ILE A 733 32.77 1.31 12.37
N LYS A 734 33.60 1.83 13.28
CA LYS A 734 34.49 0.99 14.11
C LYS A 734 33.88 0.66 15.48
N THR A 735 33.18 1.60 16.08
CA THR A 735 32.57 1.41 17.42
C THR A 735 31.07 1.64 17.36
N VAL A 736 30.30 0.72 17.92
CA VAL A 736 28.84 0.85 17.98
C VAL A 736 28.36 0.76 19.42
N LEU A 737 27.62 1.79 19.85
CA LEU A 737 26.99 1.83 21.17
C LEU A 737 25.58 1.25 21.09
N ILE A 738 25.32 0.23 21.89
CA ILE A 738 24.04 -0.47 21.96
C ILE A 738 23.48 -0.46 23.37
N PRO A 739 22.15 -0.55 23.58
CA PRO A 739 21.59 -0.72 24.92
C PRO A 739 22.07 -2.02 25.58
N GLU A 740 22.33 -1.98 26.89
CA GLU A 740 22.76 -3.16 27.67
C GLU A 740 21.76 -4.32 27.53
N GLU A 741 20.46 -4.02 27.48
CA GLU A 741 19.41 -5.03 27.33
C GLU A 741 19.46 -5.78 26.00
N ASN A 742 20.10 -5.21 24.97
CA ASN A 742 20.27 -5.85 23.67
C ASN A 742 21.51 -6.74 23.57
N VAL A 743 22.29 -6.91 24.63
CA VAL A 743 23.43 -7.85 24.64
C VAL A 743 23.00 -9.28 24.32
N LYS A 744 21.81 -9.67 24.74
CA LYS A 744 21.20 -10.97 24.40
C LYS A 744 21.04 -11.18 22.88
N ASP A 745 20.80 -10.12 22.12
CA ASP A 745 20.57 -10.17 20.67
C ASP A 745 21.89 -10.35 19.90
N LEU A 746 23.05 -10.17 20.56
CA LEU A 746 24.37 -10.42 19.96
C LEU A 746 24.60 -11.88 19.59
N ALA A 747 23.84 -12.80 20.18
CA ALA A 747 23.86 -14.23 19.81
C ALA A 747 23.45 -14.45 18.34
N ASP A 748 22.66 -13.53 17.77
CA ASP A 748 22.15 -13.60 16.40
C ASP A 748 23.06 -12.91 15.36
N ILE A 749 24.15 -12.29 15.81
CA ILE A 749 25.08 -11.55 14.98
C ILE A 749 26.21 -12.48 14.51
N PRO A 750 26.49 -12.51 13.19
CA PRO A 750 27.61 -13.31 12.66
C PRO A 750 28.97 -12.90 13.24
N GLU A 751 29.83 -13.88 13.49
CA GLU A 751 31.14 -13.66 14.12
C GLU A 751 32.06 -12.73 13.29
N ASN A 752 31.98 -12.82 11.97
CA ASN A 752 32.74 -11.93 11.07
C ASN A 752 32.38 -10.43 11.26
N VAL A 753 31.17 -10.13 11.66
CA VAL A 753 30.73 -8.75 11.96
C VAL A 753 31.18 -8.36 13.37
N LYS A 754 30.99 -9.23 14.36
CA LYS A 754 31.40 -8.97 15.75
C LYS A 754 32.91 -8.76 15.89
N SER A 755 33.72 -9.44 15.08
CA SER A 755 35.17 -9.31 15.10
C SER A 755 35.71 -8.03 14.44
N GLN A 756 34.90 -7.35 13.63
CA GLN A 756 35.29 -6.15 12.88
C GLN A 756 34.73 -4.85 13.47
N ILE A 757 33.80 -4.93 14.40
CA ILE A 757 33.19 -3.78 15.07
C ILE A 757 33.36 -3.95 16.58
N GLU A 758 33.83 -2.92 17.25
CA GLU A 758 33.80 -2.83 18.70
C GLU A 758 32.37 -2.51 19.15
N ILE A 759 31.70 -3.47 19.80
CA ILE A 759 30.33 -3.31 20.29
C ILE A 759 30.39 -2.97 21.78
N VAL A 760 29.92 -1.79 22.16
CA VAL A 760 29.96 -1.30 23.53
C VAL A 760 28.53 -1.24 24.09
N PRO A 761 28.17 -2.12 25.03
CA PRO A 761 26.90 -2.03 25.73
C PRO A 761 26.87 -0.82 26.66
N VAL A 762 25.76 -0.10 26.64
CA VAL A 762 25.56 1.11 27.46
C VAL A 762 24.21 1.08 28.16
N LYS A 763 24.18 1.48 29.44
CA LYS A 763 22.94 1.58 30.22
C LYS A 763 22.52 3.05 30.38
N TRP A 764 23.51 3.95 30.47
CA TRP A 764 23.27 5.38 30.72
C TRP A 764 23.84 6.24 29.62
N ILE A 765 23.18 7.35 29.34
CA ILE A 765 23.62 8.33 28.34
C ILE A 765 24.99 8.91 28.69
N ASP A 766 25.35 8.98 29.96
CA ASP A 766 26.67 9.46 30.40
C ASP A 766 27.78 8.60 29.80
N LYS A 767 27.58 7.27 29.70
CA LYS A 767 28.57 6.36 29.07
C LYS A 767 28.58 6.51 27.56
N VAL A 768 27.42 6.81 26.95
CA VAL A 768 27.36 7.13 25.50
C VAL A 768 28.20 8.36 25.19
N LEU A 769 28.03 9.43 25.96
CA LEU A 769 28.80 10.68 25.80
C LEU A 769 30.30 10.48 26.03
N GLU A 770 30.68 9.65 27.03
CA GLU A 770 32.09 9.30 27.31
C GLU A 770 32.80 8.68 26.10
N VAL A 771 32.13 7.83 25.34
CA VAL A 771 32.72 7.11 24.19
C VAL A 771 32.57 7.91 22.89
N ALA A 772 31.44 8.60 22.71
CA ALA A 772 31.11 9.27 21.46
C ALA A 772 31.78 10.63 21.31
N LEU A 773 32.02 11.39 22.40
CA LEU A 773 32.65 12.71 22.32
C LEU A 773 34.16 12.60 22.30
N VAL A 774 34.82 13.46 21.52
CA VAL A 774 36.31 13.53 21.44
C VAL A 774 36.94 13.88 22.79
N ARG A 775 36.24 14.65 23.62
CA ARG A 775 36.60 14.96 25.01
C ARG A 775 35.36 15.11 25.86
N GLN A 776 35.53 14.92 27.16
CA GLN A 776 34.41 15.06 28.10
C GLN A 776 34.06 16.55 28.31
N PRO A 777 32.77 16.87 28.47
CA PRO A 777 32.35 18.18 28.96
C PRO A 777 32.86 18.45 30.37
N GLU A 778 33.29 19.67 30.65
CA GLU A 778 33.71 20.09 31.99
C GLU A 778 32.50 20.63 32.75
N PRO A 779 32.18 20.14 33.97
CA PRO A 779 31.07 20.63 34.76
C PRO A 779 31.18 22.12 35.06
N LEU A 780 30.07 22.83 35.17
CA LEU A 780 30.04 24.20 35.65
C LEU A 780 30.57 24.29 37.10
N PRO A 781 31.29 25.37 37.48
CA PRO A 781 31.67 25.62 38.87
C PRO A 781 30.44 25.64 39.79
N GLU A 782 30.57 25.16 41.03
CA GLU A 782 29.44 25.07 41.97
C GLU A 782 28.74 26.42 42.27
N ASP A 783 29.42 27.55 42.06
CA ASP A 783 28.83 28.86 42.28
C ASP A 783 27.85 29.29 41.16
N ASP A 784 28.03 28.80 39.94
CA ASP A 784 27.10 29.04 38.83
C ASP A 784 25.87 28.10 38.87
N ALA A 785 25.93 26.99 39.60
CA ALA A 785 24.86 26.01 39.74
C ALA A 785 23.78 26.38 40.76
N LYS A 786 23.93 27.47 41.54
CA LYS A 786 23.05 27.85 42.67
C LYS A 786 22.05 28.97 42.40
N VAL A 787 21.86 29.41 41.14
CA VAL A 787 21.09 30.65 40.90
C VAL A 787 19.59 30.45 40.77
N ASP A 788 19.00 29.27 40.89
CA ASP A 788 17.53 29.16 40.87
C ASP A 788 16.95 28.00 41.71
N ALA A 789 17.23 28.00 43.00
CA ALA A 789 16.45 27.25 43.95
C ALA A 789 15.94 28.17 45.08
N LYS A 790 14.98 29.03 44.82
CA LYS A 790 14.13 29.57 45.88
C LYS A 790 13.14 28.51 46.28
N PRO A 791 13.13 28.08 47.58
CA PRO A 791 12.06 27.18 48.05
C PRO A 791 10.79 28.03 48.21
N GLU A 792 9.75 27.71 47.46
CA GLU A 792 8.40 28.14 47.81
C GLU A 792 8.01 27.51 49.13
N ALA A 793 7.62 28.42 50.06
CA ALA A 793 7.24 28.11 51.40
C ALA A 793 6.07 27.14 51.45
N ALA A 794 6.23 26.11 52.27
CA ALA A 794 5.16 25.22 52.70
C ALA A 794 4.00 26.00 53.31
N GLY A 795 2.92 26.09 52.60
CA GLY A 795 1.61 26.49 53.10
C GLY A 795 0.85 25.27 53.60
N ALA A 796 0.42 25.33 54.84
CA ALA A 796 -0.25 24.28 55.62
C ALA A 796 -1.46 23.67 54.92
N ALA A 797 -1.62 22.40 55.09
CA ALA A 797 -2.81 21.65 54.79
C ALA A 797 -3.98 22.00 55.72
N PRO A 798 -5.23 21.96 55.30
CA PRO A 798 -6.31 21.56 56.17
C PRO A 798 -6.92 20.22 55.78
N ALA A 799 -7.30 19.54 56.84
CA ALA A 799 -7.80 18.20 56.96
C ALA A 799 -8.96 17.80 56.03
N SER A 800 -8.96 16.52 55.73
CA SER A 800 -10.07 15.75 55.19
C SER A 800 -11.32 15.76 56.08
N PRO A 801 -12.49 15.51 55.47
CA PRO A 801 -13.36 14.49 56.03
C PRO A 801 -13.69 13.37 55.03
N SER A 802 -13.80 12.21 55.66
CA SER A 802 -14.24 10.93 55.16
C SER A 802 -15.67 10.92 54.63
N SER A 803 -15.94 10.12 53.66
CA SER A 803 -16.81 8.94 53.67
C SER A 803 -17.50 8.68 52.35
N ASN A 804 -17.40 7.43 51.93
CA ASN A 804 -18.41 6.57 51.31
C ASN A 804 -19.48 7.22 50.39
N ASP A 805 -19.50 6.75 49.16
CA ASP A 805 -20.58 5.89 48.70
C ASP A 805 -20.44 5.49 47.19
N LEU A 806 -20.46 4.21 47.01
CA LEU A 806 -21.27 3.40 46.08
C LEU A 806 -21.26 3.66 44.59
N LEU A 807 -20.65 2.69 43.87
CA LEU A 807 -21.27 1.76 42.91
C LEU A 807 -22.28 2.32 41.91
N LYS A 808 -21.99 1.91 40.65
CA LYS A 808 -22.88 1.63 39.55
C LYS A 808 -22.80 2.62 38.35
N HIS A 809 -22.17 2.23 37.29
CA HIS A 809 -22.63 1.57 36.07
C HIS A 809 -21.41 1.32 35.12
#